data_26cd4a5286864d78d86f1ff7c4c4a08a
#
_entry.id   26cd4a5286864d78d86f1ff7c4c4a08a
#
_cell.length_a   1.000
_cell.length_b   1.000
_cell.length_c   1.000
_cell.angle_alpha   90.00
_cell.angle_beta   90.00
_cell.angle_gamma   90.00
#
_symmetry.space_group_name_H-M   'P 1'
#
loop_
_entity.id
_entity.type
_entity.pdbx_description
1 polymer ?
#
loop_
_entity_poly.entity_id
_entity_poly.type
_entity_poly.pdbx_seq_one_letter_code
_entity_poly.pdbx_strand_id
1 'polypeptide(L)'
;MLASIDWLKKYVDINVTPEELAEKLTRVGLEVESVNYLGAGLEGVVTGKVTQIERHPNSDHLWICMMDYGSGEIVQILTGAQNVHQDDIVPVAVVGSQLPSGMKLKKAKMRGLDSFGMLCSAEELGIDAKLLLPEQRNGIFILPPDTPIGVDIKKVLGLDDVVLDIDLTANRGDCTNIIGLAREAAAVLGTEFRMPDMSVQETAGGNAAEMAKVDVQAADLCSRFAVRILKNIKIGQSPEWMQKHLRACGMRPISNVVDVTNYVMLELGQPMHAYDYDRVSGHTLIVRRAAEGEKLVTLDNQERSLDSSMITIADTEHAVGLGGVMGGLETEVTADTVNVMLEAATFNGPSIRRTSKALGLRSEASGRFERGVDTVLTHNALNRAAHLLEQMGACETVCGIVEAYPTEAQPAVVKVNPSAINTRIGVEIETGEMISILQKLQFEVHEEGEYLIVTAPSWRYDVTCDADISEEIARMHSYDKIASHMPALPLVQGRQDVIEDVRDSVEDYLASVGLSEVMTYSFIHPCSFDKLELPADDERRRFIEVMNPISDEFKVMRTTLVPSILSTAAYNLARQSESVKIFEVGRTYLPKALPLTEFPVEKRVLCAAMSGKRNVLNWTEGKDNVDFYDMKGVVEGLLSKLQVTDYKLILATQPYLHPGKSCAIEYQGELIGYFGEVHPTVAANFELSSETYVLELAIEPLVAAAVKVPKYKHLPKFPGTSRDIAVVVPLEVSMRELEGVIRANAGELLTDAKVFDVYTGKQVADGCKSMAFNLTFQAGDRTLTDTEIDTVIKNVVDKVGEEYKAKLRA
;
A
#
# COMPACT_ATOMS: atom_id res chain seq x y z
N MET A 1 -9.08 -3.63 -14.37
CA MET A 1 -10.09 -4.36 -15.21
C MET A 1 -9.48 -4.60 -16.57
N LEU A 2 -9.36 -5.90 -16.98
CA LEU A 2 -8.86 -6.22 -18.31
C LEU A 2 -10.01 -6.13 -19.33
N ALA A 3 -9.81 -5.35 -20.39
CA ALA A 3 -10.81 -5.13 -21.44
C ALA A 3 -10.22 -5.42 -22.83
N SER A 4 -10.72 -6.48 -23.48
CA SER A 4 -10.39 -6.83 -24.86
C SER A 4 -10.99 -5.81 -25.82
N ILE A 5 -10.17 -5.23 -26.70
CA ILE A 5 -10.65 -4.30 -27.74
C ILE A 5 -11.49 -5.06 -28.78
N ASP A 6 -11.18 -6.30 -29.09
CA ASP A 6 -11.98 -7.13 -29.99
C ASP A 6 -13.38 -7.38 -29.44
N TRP A 7 -13.49 -7.57 -28.12
CA TRP A 7 -14.78 -7.70 -27.46
C TRP A 7 -15.55 -6.38 -27.42
N LEU A 8 -14.89 -5.24 -27.06
CA LEU A 8 -15.50 -3.91 -27.08
C LEU A 8 -16.09 -3.55 -28.45
N LYS A 9 -15.42 -3.90 -29.54
CA LYS A 9 -15.88 -3.64 -30.92
C LYS A 9 -17.22 -4.31 -31.28
N LYS A 10 -17.66 -5.29 -30.50
CA LYS A 10 -19.01 -5.88 -30.69
C LYS A 10 -20.11 -4.90 -30.29
N TYR A 11 -19.82 -3.95 -29.40
CA TYR A 11 -20.81 -3.04 -28.80
C TYR A 11 -20.62 -1.58 -29.20
N VAL A 12 -19.44 -1.21 -29.66
CA VAL A 12 -19.11 0.17 -30.05
C VAL A 12 -18.12 0.17 -31.22
N ASP A 13 -18.28 1.13 -32.14
CA ASP A 13 -17.37 1.32 -33.25
C ASP A 13 -16.13 2.09 -32.79
N ILE A 14 -14.97 1.39 -32.77
CA ILE A 14 -13.69 1.94 -32.37
C ILE A 14 -12.86 2.19 -33.63
N ASN A 15 -12.78 3.48 -34.03
CA ASN A 15 -12.10 3.94 -35.25
C ASN A 15 -10.77 4.67 -34.95
N VAL A 16 -10.21 4.46 -33.76
CA VAL A 16 -8.95 5.02 -33.27
C VAL A 16 -7.98 3.90 -32.91
N THR A 17 -6.70 4.24 -32.74
CA THR A 17 -5.71 3.25 -32.27
C THR A 17 -5.96 2.86 -30.81
N PRO A 18 -5.44 1.71 -30.34
CA PRO A 18 -5.55 1.31 -28.94
C PRO A 18 -5.00 2.37 -27.97
N GLU A 19 -3.89 3.03 -28.32
CA GLU A 19 -3.26 4.08 -27.54
C GLU A 19 -4.12 5.35 -27.47
N GLU A 20 -4.72 5.74 -28.58
CA GLU A 20 -5.64 6.89 -28.63
C GLU A 20 -6.91 6.61 -27.83
N LEU A 21 -7.43 5.37 -27.84
CA LEU A 21 -8.55 4.97 -27.01
C LEU A 21 -8.17 5.03 -25.53
N ALA A 22 -7.02 4.50 -25.18
CA ALA A 22 -6.49 4.51 -23.81
C ALA A 22 -6.35 5.94 -23.27
N GLU A 23 -5.76 6.85 -24.07
CA GLU A 23 -5.65 8.25 -23.71
C GLU A 23 -7.01 8.92 -23.50
N LYS A 24 -7.96 8.68 -24.39
CA LYS A 24 -9.32 9.25 -24.31
C LYS A 24 -10.08 8.75 -23.08
N LEU A 25 -10.00 7.45 -22.75
CA LEU A 25 -10.63 6.87 -21.56
C LEU A 25 -9.98 7.44 -20.29
N THR A 26 -8.65 7.54 -20.24
CA THR A 26 -7.94 8.12 -19.09
C THR A 26 -8.36 9.57 -18.86
N ARG A 27 -8.48 10.37 -19.90
CA ARG A 27 -8.91 11.79 -19.81
C ARG A 27 -10.32 11.97 -19.25
N VAL A 28 -11.17 10.97 -19.34
CA VAL A 28 -12.53 11.02 -18.77
C VAL A 28 -12.66 10.23 -17.45
N GLY A 29 -11.51 9.92 -16.82
CA GLY A 29 -11.48 9.34 -15.48
C GLY A 29 -11.44 7.80 -15.41
N LEU A 30 -11.20 7.12 -16.53
CA LEU A 30 -10.96 5.68 -16.58
C LEU A 30 -9.47 5.43 -16.91
N GLU A 31 -8.62 5.44 -15.89
CA GLU A 31 -7.18 5.35 -16.05
C GLU A 31 -6.76 4.02 -16.68
N VAL A 32 -6.16 4.09 -17.87
CA VAL A 32 -5.59 2.92 -18.54
C VAL A 32 -4.10 2.83 -18.17
N GLU A 33 -3.77 1.86 -17.31
CA GLU A 33 -2.41 1.65 -16.82
C GLU A 33 -1.50 1.08 -17.91
N SER A 34 -2.03 0.18 -18.76
CA SER A 34 -1.25 -0.42 -19.85
C SER A 34 -2.11 -0.85 -21.04
N VAL A 35 -1.47 -0.85 -22.21
CA VAL A 35 -2.01 -1.37 -23.48
C VAL A 35 -1.23 -2.63 -23.84
N ASN A 36 -1.86 -3.79 -23.73
CA ASN A 36 -1.21 -5.07 -23.84
C ASN A 36 -1.55 -5.76 -25.16
N TYR A 37 -0.60 -5.87 -26.06
CA TYR A 37 -0.68 -6.65 -27.30
C TYR A 37 -0.40 -8.12 -26.97
N LEU A 38 -1.42 -9.00 -27.01
CA LEU A 38 -1.30 -10.39 -26.55
C LEU A 38 -0.27 -11.21 -27.34
N GLY A 39 -0.14 -10.95 -28.62
CA GLY A 39 0.86 -11.61 -29.48
C GLY A 39 2.16 -10.84 -29.68
N ALA A 40 2.51 -9.93 -28.77
CA ALA A 40 3.74 -9.15 -28.88
C ALA A 40 4.98 -10.07 -28.96
N GLY A 41 5.82 -9.85 -29.98
CA GLY A 41 7.04 -10.64 -30.18
C GLY A 41 6.83 -12.05 -30.78
N LEU A 42 5.59 -12.45 -31.06
CA LEU A 42 5.25 -13.71 -31.72
C LEU A 42 5.05 -13.51 -33.21
N GLU A 43 5.98 -14.01 -34.04
CA GLU A 43 5.92 -13.84 -35.49
C GLU A 43 6.27 -15.16 -36.23
N GLY A 44 5.56 -15.46 -37.30
CA GLY A 44 5.86 -16.60 -38.20
C GLY A 44 5.52 -17.96 -37.61
N VAL A 45 4.70 -18.03 -36.56
CA VAL A 45 4.18 -19.29 -36.01
C VAL A 45 2.83 -19.58 -36.64
N VAL A 46 2.70 -20.76 -37.24
CA VAL A 46 1.49 -21.20 -37.96
C VAL A 46 0.98 -22.52 -37.43
N THR A 47 -0.26 -22.86 -37.75
CA THR A 47 -0.84 -24.17 -37.45
C THR A 47 -0.30 -25.22 -38.42
N GLY A 48 0.06 -26.40 -37.90
CA GLY A 48 0.55 -27.51 -38.73
C GLY A 48 0.04 -28.85 -38.23
N LYS A 49 -0.16 -29.77 -39.15
CA LYS A 49 -0.59 -31.15 -38.88
C LYS A 49 0.60 -32.11 -38.86
N VAL A 50 0.66 -32.97 -37.87
CA VAL A 50 1.62 -34.08 -37.79
C VAL A 50 1.16 -35.18 -38.73
N THR A 51 1.78 -35.29 -39.90
CA THR A 51 1.42 -36.34 -40.90
C THR A 51 2.03 -37.69 -40.57
N GLN A 52 3.22 -37.70 -39.97
CA GLN A 52 3.92 -38.91 -39.55
C GLN A 52 4.79 -38.61 -38.33
N ILE A 53 4.90 -39.56 -37.42
CA ILE A 53 5.77 -39.43 -36.23
C ILE A 53 6.56 -40.71 -36.01
N GLU A 54 7.88 -40.61 -35.82
CA GLU A 54 8.79 -41.77 -35.64
C GLU A 54 9.80 -41.44 -34.52
N ARG A 55 10.31 -42.51 -33.86
CA ARG A 55 11.38 -42.35 -32.86
C ARG A 55 12.70 -41.98 -33.53
N HIS A 56 13.46 -41.08 -32.90
CA HIS A 56 14.79 -40.69 -33.38
C HIS A 56 15.77 -41.88 -33.24
N PRO A 57 16.50 -42.32 -34.30
CA PRO A 57 17.34 -43.51 -34.25
C PRO A 57 18.48 -43.45 -33.23
N ASN A 58 18.93 -42.25 -32.87
CA ASN A 58 20.05 -42.04 -31.96
C ASN A 58 19.62 -41.30 -30.64
N SER A 59 18.34 -41.41 -30.23
CA SER A 59 17.84 -40.78 -29.01
C SER A 59 16.61 -41.47 -28.47
N ASP A 60 16.59 -41.68 -27.16
CA ASP A 60 15.46 -42.28 -26.45
C ASP A 60 14.35 -41.28 -26.15
N HIS A 61 14.63 -39.98 -26.32
CA HIS A 61 13.74 -38.87 -25.89
C HIS A 61 13.24 -38.03 -27.07
N LEU A 62 13.80 -38.16 -28.26
CA LEU A 62 13.43 -37.32 -29.40
C LEU A 62 12.49 -38.10 -30.35
N TRP A 63 11.55 -37.32 -30.89
CA TRP A 63 10.69 -37.72 -31.96
C TRP A 63 11.00 -36.98 -33.25
N ILE A 64 10.83 -37.61 -34.39
CA ILE A 64 10.86 -37.03 -35.73
C ILE A 64 9.41 -36.86 -36.16
N CYS A 65 8.97 -35.61 -36.32
CA CYS A 65 7.63 -35.28 -36.80
C CYS A 65 7.73 -34.76 -38.25
N MET A 66 6.95 -35.32 -39.13
CA MET A 66 6.76 -34.81 -40.49
C MET A 66 5.54 -33.91 -40.47
N MET A 67 5.76 -32.63 -40.77
CA MET A 67 4.77 -31.56 -40.55
C MET A 67 4.27 -31.02 -41.89
N ASP A 68 2.94 -30.97 -42.04
CA ASP A 68 2.26 -30.19 -43.09
C ASP A 68 1.70 -28.89 -42.42
N TYR A 69 2.26 -27.77 -42.80
CA TYR A 69 1.77 -26.45 -42.36
C TYR A 69 1.25 -25.58 -43.52
N GLY A 70 0.80 -26.25 -44.63
CA GLY A 70 0.18 -25.54 -45.75
C GLY A 70 1.17 -24.88 -46.70
N SER A 71 2.47 -25.18 -46.62
CA SER A 71 3.50 -24.66 -47.55
C SER A 71 3.56 -25.41 -48.86
N GLY A 72 2.87 -26.55 -48.99
CA GLY A 72 2.96 -27.47 -50.11
C GLY A 72 4.11 -28.46 -50.00
N GLU A 73 4.98 -28.39 -49.01
CA GLU A 73 6.05 -29.30 -48.69
C GLU A 73 5.92 -29.84 -47.27
N ILE A 74 6.17 -31.12 -47.07
CA ILE A 74 6.22 -31.76 -45.75
C ILE A 74 7.61 -31.53 -45.16
N VAL A 75 7.68 -30.99 -43.96
CA VAL A 75 8.92 -30.53 -43.31
C VAL A 75 9.22 -31.35 -42.06
N GLN A 76 10.48 -31.77 -41.91
CA GLN A 76 10.95 -32.50 -40.75
C GLN A 76 11.20 -31.57 -39.56
N ILE A 77 10.57 -31.85 -38.44
CA ILE A 77 10.79 -31.15 -37.16
C ILE A 77 11.06 -32.18 -36.06
N LEU A 78 12.05 -31.90 -35.21
CA LEU A 78 12.43 -32.76 -34.10
C LEU A 78 11.87 -32.16 -32.80
N THR A 79 11.25 -33.00 -31.97
CA THR A 79 10.72 -32.59 -30.67
C THR A 79 11.08 -33.56 -29.56
N GLY A 80 11.29 -33.05 -28.35
CA GLY A 80 11.43 -33.87 -27.13
C GLY A 80 10.11 -34.10 -26.39
N ALA A 81 9.03 -33.48 -26.83
CA ALA A 81 7.72 -33.63 -26.20
C ALA A 81 7.16 -35.04 -26.41
N GLN A 82 6.50 -35.57 -25.39
CA GLN A 82 5.96 -36.93 -25.40
C GLN A 82 4.44 -36.97 -25.62
N ASN A 83 3.79 -35.81 -25.68
CA ASN A 83 2.33 -35.69 -25.84
C ASN A 83 1.86 -35.46 -27.28
N VAL A 84 2.73 -35.55 -28.27
CA VAL A 84 2.41 -35.34 -29.69
C VAL A 84 2.18 -36.71 -30.37
N HIS A 85 1.11 -36.82 -31.16
CA HIS A 85 0.72 -38.01 -31.90
C HIS A 85 0.51 -37.68 -33.36
N GLN A 86 0.40 -38.74 -34.18
CA GLN A 86 0.03 -38.60 -35.58
C GLN A 86 -1.40 -38.02 -35.68
N ASP A 87 -1.62 -37.18 -36.66
CA ASP A 87 -2.83 -36.42 -36.95
C ASP A 87 -3.10 -35.24 -36.02
N ASP A 88 -2.31 -35.01 -34.97
CA ASP A 88 -2.42 -33.81 -34.13
C ASP A 88 -2.18 -32.53 -34.93
N ILE A 89 -2.94 -31.50 -34.63
CA ILE A 89 -2.71 -30.14 -35.13
C ILE A 89 -2.04 -29.34 -34.00
N VAL A 90 -0.90 -28.73 -34.33
CA VAL A 90 -0.03 -28.04 -33.33
C VAL A 90 0.50 -26.72 -33.87
N PRO A 91 0.91 -25.78 -32.98
CA PRO A 91 1.63 -24.59 -33.41
C PRO A 91 3.04 -24.92 -33.87
N VAL A 92 3.40 -24.46 -35.04
CA VAL A 92 4.69 -24.70 -35.71
C VAL A 92 5.39 -23.35 -35.92
N ALA A 93 6.50 -23.16 -35.22
CA ALA A 93 7.40 -22.04 -35.48
C ALA A 93 8.34 -22.47 -36.64
N VAL A 94 8.18 -21.84 -37.80
CA VAL A 94 9.01 -22.11 -38.97
C VAL A 94 10.36 -21.40 -38.87
N VAL A 95 11.33 -21.80 -39.72
CA VAL A 95 12.64 -21.10 -39.78
C VAL A 95 12.42 -19.61 -40.09
N GLY A 96 12.96 -18.74 -39.27
CA GLY A 96 12.75 -17.27 -39.34
C GLY A 96 11.72 -16.74 -38.37
N SER A 97 10.92 -17.59 -37.74
CA SER A 97 9.96 -17.17 -36.71
C SER A 97 10.65 -16.52 -35.50
N GLN A 98 9.92 -15.63 -34.84
CA GLN A 98 10.31 -15.03 -33.56
C GLN A 98 9.29 -15.42 -32.49
N LEU A 99 9.78 -15.76 -31.30
CA LEU A 99 8.97 -16.07 -30.13
C LEU A 99 8.99 -14.89 -29.13
N PRO A 100 8.00 -14.79 -28.22
CA PRO A 100 7.94 -13.73 -27.20
C PRO A 100 9.20 -13.62 -26.33
N SER A 101 9.91 -14.72 -26.10
CA SER A 101 11.22 -14.75 -25.45
C SER A 101 12.34 -14.00 -26.19
N GLY A 102 12.07 -13.48 -27.40
CA GLY A 102 13.07 -12.88 -28.28
C GLY A 102 13.87 -13.91 -29.11
N MET A 103 13.61 -15.21 -28.95
CA MET A 103 14.27 -16.26 -29.70
C MET A 103 13.86 -16.21 -31.18
N LYS A 104 14.86 -16.12 -32.08
CA LYS A 104 14.68 -16.25 -33.53
C LYS A 104 15.04 -17.66 -33.96
N LEU A 105 14.09 -18.35 -34.54
CA LEU A 105 14.28 -19.72 -34.99
C LEU A 105 15.20 -19.83 -36.20
N LYS A 106 16.17 -20.73 -36.09
CA LYS A 106 17.08 -21.09 -37.18
C LYS A 106 17.01 -22.61 -37.40
N LYS A 107 17.39 -23.05 -38.58
CA LYS A 107 17.61 -24.47 -38.84
C LYS A 107 18.57 -25.02 -37.77
N ALA A 108 18.16 -26.07 -37.09
CA ALA A 108 18.95 -26.71 -36.04
C ALA A 108 19.34 -28.13 -36.41
N LYS A 109 20.45 -28.62 -35.88
CA LYS A 109 20.86 -30.00 -36.04
C LYS A 109 20.86 -30.68 -34.67
N MET A 110 20.01 -31.69 -34.51
CA MET A 110 19.88 -32.43 -33.25
C MET A 110 20.30 -33.91 -33.47
N ARG A 111 21.34 -34.34 -32.76
CA ARG A 111 21.90 -35.70 -32.80
C ARG A 111 22.07 -36.28 -34.22
N GLY A 112 22.47 -35.42 -35.18
CA GLY A 112 22.80 -35.81 -36.56
C GLY A 112 21.71 -35.55 -37.57
N LEU A 113 20.45 -35.30 -37.16
CA LEU A 113 19.34 -34.94 -38.05
C LEU A 113 19.02 -33.47 -38.02
N ASP A 114 18.56 -32.92 -39.14
CA ASP A 114 18.17 -31.52 -39.28
C ASP A 114 16.72 -31.30 -38.81
N SER A 115 16.48 -30.22 -38.05
CA SER A 115 15.14 -29.73 -37.73
C SER A 115 14.91 -28.38 -38.40
N PHE A 116 13.81 -28.28 -39.15
CA PHE A 116 13.45 -27.10 -39.95
C PHE A 116 12.35 -26.24 -39.27
N GLY A 117 12.28 -26.28 -37.95
CA GLY A 117 11.31 -25.53 -37.15
C GLY A 117 11.25 -26.09 -35.74
N MET A 118 10.26 -25.65 -35.00
CA MET A 118 9.97 -26.06 -33.63
C MET A 118 8.47 -26.17 -33.41
N LEU A 119 8.02 -27.24 -32.73
CA LEU A 119 6.65 -27.32 -32.20
C LEU A 119 6.59 -26.53 -30.89
N CYS A 120 5.56 -25.70 -30.70
CA CYS A 120 5.49 -24.78 -29.57
C CYS A 120 4.56 -25.29 -28.48
N SER A 121 5.02 -25.13 -27.26
CA SER A 121 4.21 -25.20 -26.04
C SER A 121 3.45 -23.89 -25.82
N ALA A 122 2.53 -23.88 -24.88
CA ALA A 122 1.83 -22.65 -24.48
C ALA A 122 2.77 -21.56 -23.93
N GLU A 123 3.79 -21.95 -23.17
CA GLU A 123 4.81 -21.04 -22.63
C GLU A 123 5.60 -20.35 -23.75
N GLU A 124 5.97 -21.09 -24.78
CA GLU A 124 6.69 -20.54 -25.96
C GLU A 124 5.82 -19.60 -26.78
N LEU A 125 4.49 -19.76 -26.73
CA LEU A 125 3.52 -18.84 -27.32
C LEU A 125 3.23 -17.61 -26.45
N GLY A 126 3.77 -17.55 -25.22
CA GLY A 126 3.54 -16.46 -24.27
C GLY A 126 2.20 -16.54 -23.53
N ILE A 127 1.57 -17.72 -23.45
CA ILE A 127 0.29 -17.92 -22.76
C ILE A 127 0.56 -18.30 -21.30
N ASP A 128 -0.03 -17.57 -20.34
CA ASP A 128 0.09 -17.90 -18.92
C ASP A 128 -0.54 -19.27 -18.61
N ALA A 129 0.23 -20.16 -18.01
CA ALA A 129 -0.21 -21.50 -17.61
C ALA A 129 -1.45 -21.49 -16.69
N LYS A 130 -1.70 -20.41 -15.96
CA LYS A 130 -2.90 -20.24 -15.12
C LYS A 130 -4.19 -20.19 -15.93
N LEU A 131 -4.13 -19.71 -17.17
CA LEU A 131 -5.26 -19.57 -18.08
C LEU A 131 -5.55 -20.85 -18.89
N LEU A 132 -4.79 -21.92 -18.67
CA LEU A 132 -4.88 -23.16 -19.42
C LEU A 132 -5.53 -24.28 -18.62
N LEU A 133 -6.18 -25.18 -19.33
CA LEU A 133 -6.63 -26.47 -18.79
C LEU A 133 -5.42 -27.28 -18.33
N PRO A 134 -5.54 -28.17 -17.32
CA PRO A 134 -4.42 -28.95 -16.80
C PRO A 134 -3.66 -29.74 -17.88
N GLU A 135 -4.37 -30.29 -18.86
CA GLU A 135 -3.81 -31.06 -20.00
C GLU A 135 -3.02 -30.19 -20.97
N GLN A 136 -3.28 -28.90 -21.04
CA GLN A 136 -2.62 -27.98 -21.97
C GLN A 136 -1.35 -27.33 -21.37
N ARG A 137 -1.09 -27.53 -20.07
CA ARG A 137 0.01 -26.86 -19.37
C ARG A 137 1.38 -27.44 -19.66
N ASN A 138 1.44 -28.70 -20.06
CA ASN A 138 2.69 -29.40 -20.22
C ASN A 138 2.81 -29.98 -21.64
N GLY A 139 3.99 -29.87 -22.26
CA GLY A 139 4.25 -30.37 -23.61
C GLY A 139 3.81 -29.38 -24.69
N ILE A 140 3.69 -29.88 -25.89
CA ILE A 140 3.25 -29.13 -27.08
C ILE A 140 1.75 -28.80 -26.95
N PHE A 141 1.38 -27.60 -27.35
CA PHE A 141 -0.02 -27.15 -27.35
C PHE A 141 -0.78 -27.88 -28.50
N ILE A 142 -1.71 -28.78 -28.14
CA ILE A 142 -2.53 -29.50 -29.09
C ILE A 142 -3.78 -28.69 -29.41
N LEU A 143 -4.02 -28.43 -30.69
CA LEU A 143 -5.18 -27.67 -31.17
C LEU A 143 -6.36 -28.62 -31.49
N PRO A 144 -7.61 -28.12 -31.55
CA PRO A 144 -8.75 -28.91 -31.99
C PRO A 144 -8.52 -29.53 -33.39
N PRO A 145 -9.03 -30.75 -33.64
CA PRO A 145 -8.73 -31.48 -34.88
C PRO A 145 -9.30 -30.88 -36.16
N ASP A 146 -10.24 -29.94 -36.03
CA ASP A 146 -10.86 -29.18 -37.11
C ASP A 146 -10.17 -27.86 -37.41
N THR A 147 -9.09 -27.52 -36.66
CA THR A 147 -8.33 -26.28 -36.88
C THR A 147 -7.69 -26.26 -38.29
N PRO A 148 -7.91 -25.20 -39.10
CA PRO A 148 -7.27 -25.09 -40.41
C PRO A 148 -5.75 -25.01 -40.29
N ILE A 149 -5.03 -25.74 -41.19
CA ILE A 149 -3.56 -25.71 -41.24
C ILE A 149 -3.05 -24.50 -42.05
N GLY A 150 -1.84 -24.04 -41.73
CA GLY A 150 -1.20 -22.91 -42.41
C GLY A 150 -1.72 -21.52 -41.97
N VAL A 151 -2.55 -21.46 -40.94
CA VAL A 151 -3.09 -20.22 -40.41
C VAL A 151 -2.16 -19.66 -39.32
N ASP A 152 -2.00 -18.32 -39.25
CA ASP A 152 -1.26 -17.66 -38.18
C ASP A 152 -1.86 -18.04 -36.82
N ILE A 153 -1.03 -18.58 -35.94
CA ILE A 153 -1.45 -19.03 -34.60
C ILE A 153 -2.09 -17.94 -33.77
N LYS A 154 -1.70 -16.68 -33.95
CA LYS A 154 -2.31 -15.53 -33.26
C LYS A 154 -3.79 -15.45 -33.52
N LYS A 155 -4.23 -15.63 -34.77
CA LYS A 155 -5.65 -15.62 -35.13
C LYS A 155 -6.41 -16.82 -34.54
N VAL A 156 -5.78 -17.98 -34.50
CA VAL A 156 -6.38 -19.21 -33.96
C VAL A 156 -6.61 -19.09 -32.46
N LEU A 157 -5.63 -18.58 -31.73
CA LEU A 157 -5.68 -18.46 -30.26
C LEU A 157 -6.19 -17.11 -29.75
N GLY A 158 -6.51 -16.14 -30.63
CA GLY A 158 -6.92 -14.79 -30.25
C GLY A 158 -5.80 -13.95 -29.65
N LEU A 159 -4.55 -14.25 -30.02
CA LEU A 159 -3.38 -13.50 -29.61
C LEU A 159 -3.12 -12.24 -30.48
N ASP A 160 -3.97 -12.00 -31.48
CA ASP A 160 -3.99 -10.77 -32.29
C ASP A 160 -4.84 -9.66 -31.66
N ASP A 161 -5.41 -9.89 -30.49
CA ASP A 161 -6.18 -8.91 -29.72
C ASP A 161 -5.26 -7.99 -28.89
N VAL A 162 -5.82 -6.86 -28.51
CA VAL A 162 -5.21 -5.85 -27.61
C VAL A 162 -6.07 -5.71 -26.38
N VAL A 163 -5.47 -5.80 -25.21
CA VAL A 163 -6.14 -5.69 -23.91
C VAL A 163 -5.72 -4.43 -23.19
N LEU A 164 -6.70 -3.63 -22.83
CA LEU A 164 -6.51 -2.48 -21.95
C LEU A 164 -6.58 -2.95 -20.49
N ASP A 165 -5.61 -2.59 -19.67
CA ASP A 165 -5.71 -2.73 -18.23
C ASP A 165 -6.14 -1.40 -17.64
N ILE A 166 -7.35 -1.39 -17.05
CA ILE A 166 -8.01 -0.17 -16.60
C ILE A 166 -8.16 -0.22 -15.08
N ASP A 167 -7.58 0.77 -14.39
CA ASP A 167 -7.81 0.98 -12.97
C ASP A 167 -9.12 1.75 -12.77
N LEU A 168 -9.99 1.19 -11.95
CA LEU A 168 -11.34 1.72 -11.71
C LEU A 168 -11.45 2.24 -10.28
N THR A 169 -11.89 3.47 -10.16
CA THR A 169 -12.25 4.06 -8.86
C THR A 169 -13.41 3.30 -8.21
N ALA A 170 -13.52 3.42 -6.90
CA ALA A 170 -14.51 2.64 -6.12
C ALA A 170 -15.97 2.94 -6.49
N ASN A 171 -16.26 4.15 -6.98
CA ASN A 171 -17.60 4.57 -7.40
C ASN A 171 -18.00 4.04 -8.80
N ARG A 172 -17.02 3.68 -9.64
CA ARG A 172 -17.27 3.24 -11.03
C ARG A 172 -17.50 1.72 -11.13
N GLY A 173 -18.42 1.18 -10.33
CA GLY A 173 -18.84 -0.22 -10.42
C GLY A 173 -19.49 -0.57 -11.76
N ASP A 174 -20.14 0.37 -12.42
CA ASP A 174 -20.71 0.28 -13.77
C ASP A 174 -19.66 -0.11 -14.83
N CYS A 175 -18.40 0.26 -14.65
CA CYS A 175 -17.28 -0.03 -15.56
C CYS A 175 -16.51 -1.32 -15.22
N THR A 176 -16.95 -2.12 -14.25
CA THR A 176 -16.33 -3.43 -13.94
C THR A 176 -16.66 -4.52 -14.98
N ASN A 177 -17.15 -4.12 -16.13
CA ASN A 177 -17.61 -5.00 -17.21
C ASN A 177 -17.43 -4.35 -18.59
N ILE A 178 -17.50 -5.17 -19.64
CA ILE A 178 -17.27 -4.74 -21.03
C ILE A 178 -18.35 -3.78 -21.53
N ILE A 179 -19.63 -3.99 -21.16
CA ILE A 179 -20.75 -3.14 -21.58
C ILE A 179 -20.64 -1.73 -20.98
N GLY A 180 -20.24 -1.62 -19.70
CA GLY A 180 -20.00 -0.32 -19.06
C GLY A 180 -18.89 0.45 -19.73
N LEU A 181 -17.76 -0.23 -20.01
CA LEU A 181 -16.65 0.36 -20.75
C LEU A 181 -17.01 0.72 -22.19
N ALA A 182 -17.86 -0.08 -22.86
CA ALA A 182 -18.35 0.23 -24.21
C ALA A 182 -19.26 1.46 -24.23
N ARG A 183 -20.11 1.68 -23.21
CA ARG A 183 -20.90 2.91 -23.05
C ARG A 183 -20.03 4.14 -22.92
N GLU A 184 -19.00 4.07 -22.09
CA GLU A 184 -18.04 5.16 -21.91
C GLU A 184 -17.26 5.44 -23.21
N ALA A 185 -16.75 4.38 -23.86
CA ALA A 185 -16.07 4.49 -25.13
C ALA A 185 -16.96 5.12 -26.21
N ALA A 186 -18.24 4.71 -26.29
CA ALA A 186 -19.22 5.31 -27.22
C ALA A 186 -19.45 6.79 -26.93
N ALA A 187 -19.60 7.18 -25.67
CA ALA A 187 -19.79 8.57 -25.27
C ALA A 187 -18.57 9.44 -25.65
N VAL A 188 -17.34 8.92 -25.41
CA VAL A 188 -16.07 9.63 -25.68
C VAL A 188 -15.78 9.72 -27.18
N LEU A 189 -16.05 8.63 -27.93
CA LEU A 189 -15.81 8.59 -29.38
C LEU A 189 -16.94 9.25 -30.19
N GLY A 190 -18.10 9.49 -29.57
CA GLY A 190 -19.29 10.00 -30.24
C GLY A 190 -19.90 9.00 -31.23
N THR A 191 -19.76 7.70 -30.92
CA THR A 191 -20.29 6.58 -31.74
C THR A 191 -21.50 5.94 -31.05
N GLU A 192 -22.23 5.09 -31.78
CA GLU A 192 -23.40 4.40 -31.27
C GLU A 192 -23.00 3.22 -30.39
N PHE A 193 -23.70 3.07 -29.26
CA PHE A 193 -23.61 1.92 -28.38
C PHE A 193 -24.69 0.89 -28.73
N ARG A 194 -24.34 -0.41 -28.75
CA ARG A 194 -25.25 -1.52 -29.07
C ARG A 194 -25.28 -2.55 -27.94
N MET A 195 -26.48 -2.87 -27.47
CA MET A 195 -26.69 -3.96 -26.50
C MET A 195 -26.63 -5.34 -27.20
N PRO A 196 -26.13 -6.40 -26.54
CA PRO A 196 -26.20 -7.77 -27.05
C PRO A 196 -27.64 -8.30 -27.10
N ASP A 197 -27.90 -9.29 -27.99
CA ASP A 197 -29.18 -10.01 -28.02
C ASP A 197 -29.33 -10.88 -26.76
N MET A 198 -30.46 -10.78 -26.12
CA MET A 198 -30.83 -11.49 -24.89
C MET A 198 -32.18 -12.25 -25.07
N SER A 199 -32.60 -12.49 -26.30
CA SER A 199 -33.83 -13.24 -26.60
C SER A 199 -33.67 -14.71 -26.20
N VAL A 200 -34.70 -15.29 -25.59
CA VAL A 200 -34.75 -16.68 -25.13
C VAL A 200 -35.93 -17.39 -25.77
N GLN A 201 -35.72 -18.64 -26.16
CA GLN A 201 -36.74 -19.39 -26.91
C GLN A 201 -37.71 -20.18 -26.02
N GLU A 202 -37.36 -20.44 -24.77
CA GLU A 202 -38.19 -21.12 -23.76
C GLU A 202 -38.85 -22.43 -24.29
N THR A 203 -38.05 -23.31 -24.86
CA THR A 203 -38.52 -24.52 -25.54
C THR A 203 -38.77 -25.70 -24.59
N ALA A 204 -38.28 -25.67 -23.35
CA ALA A 204 -38.50 -26.73 -22.38
C ALA A 204 -39.93 -26.69 -21.83
N GLY A 205 -40.57 -27.84 -21.69
CA GLY A 205 -41.90 -27.93 -21.09
C GLY A 205 -41.91 -27.60 -19.59
N GLY A 206 -42.99 -26.99 -19.10
CA GLY A 206 -43.24 -26.61 -17.71
C GLY A 206 -43.10 -25.11 -17.48
N ASN A 207 -43.37 -24.68 -16.22
CA ASN A 207 -43.19 -23.30 -15.79
C ASN A 207 -42.21 -23.25 -14.62
N ALA A 208 -41.27 -22.32 -14.63
CA ALA A 208 -40.25 -22.21 -13.61
C ALA A 208 -40.87 -22.04 -12.20
N ALA A 209 -41.99 -21.31 -12.07
CA ALA A 209 -42.68 -21.10 -10.79
C ALA A 209 -43.28 -22.37 -10.16
N GLU A 210 -43.46 -23.44 -10.97
CA GLU A 210 -43.93 -24.75 -10.49
C GLU A 210 -42.77 -25.65 -10.10
N MET A 211 -41.55 -25.34 -10.60
CA MET A 211 -40.39 -26.18 -10.48
C MET A 211 -39.40 -25.70 -9.41
N ALA A 212 -39.41 -24.42 -9.09
CA ALA A 212 -38.47 -23.86 -8.08
C ALA A 212 -39.17 -22.80 -7.21
N LYS A 213 -38.56 -22.54 -6.05
CA LYS A 213 -38.98 -21.48 -5.14
C LYS A 213 -37.76 -20.66 -4.71
N VAL A 214 -38.02 -19.37 -4.52
CA VAL A 214 -37.00 -18.41 -3.99
C VAL A 214 -37.60 -17.72 -2.76
N ASP A 215 -36.88 -17.71 -1.66
CA ASP A 215 -37.27 -17.06 -0.41
C ASP A 215 -36.13 -16.15 0.07
N VAL A 216 -36.33 -14.84 0.16
CA VAL A 216 -35.38 -13.86 0.64
C VAL A 216 -35.72 -13.44 2.07
N GLN A 217 -35.11 -14.09 3.06
CA GLN A 217 -35.32 -13.79 4.48
C GLN A 217 -34.48 -12.62 4.96
N ALA A 218 -33.34 -12.34 4.30
CA ALA A 218 -32.45 -11.23 4.60
C ALA A 218 -32.59 -10.09 3.56
N ALA A 219 -33.81 -9.48 3.50
CA ALA A 219 -34.14 -8.43 2.53
C ALA A 219 -33.28 -7.16 2.64
N ASP A 220 -32.67 -6.89 3.80
CA ASP A 220 -31.72 -5.79 4.02
C ASP A 220 -30.34 -6.06 3.42
N LEU A 221 -30.02 -7.31 3.11
CA LEU A 221 -28.74 -7.74 2.56
C LEU A 221 -28.84 -8.25 1.11
N CYS A 222 -30.03 -8.60 0.65
CA CYS A 222 -30.31 -9.03 -0.71
C CYS A 222 -31.55 -8.31 -1.23
N SER A 223 -31.39 -7.36 -2.13
CA SER A 223 -32.48 -6.57 -2.70
C SER A 223 -33.27 -7.31 -3.79
N ARG A 224 -32.58 -8.21 -4.52
CA ARG A 224 -33.20 -9.02 -5.58
C ARG A 224 -32.48 -10.36 -5.70
N PHE A 225 -33.21 -11.43 -5.87
CA PHE A 225 -32.68 -12.76 -6.13
C PHE A 225 -33.59 -13.46 -7.14
N ALA A 226 -33.06 -13.90 -8.26
CA ALA A 226 -33.77 -14.49 -9.35
C ALA A 226 -33.09 -15.75 -9.87
N VAL A 227 -33.91 -16.73 -10.30
CA VAL A 227 -33.40 -17.98 -10.88
C VAL A 227 -34.11 -18.32 -12.16
N ARG A 228 -33.40 -18.94 -13.09
CA ARG A 228 -33.86 -19.50 -14.33
C ARG A 228 -33.50 -20.97 -14.43
N ILE A 229 -34.42 -21.83 -14.94
CA ILE A 229 -34.21 -23.26 -15.03
C ILE A 229 -33.87 -23.64 -16.46
N LEU A 230 -32.82 -24.41 -16.62
CA LEU A 230 -32.35 -24.99 -17.87
C LEU A 230 -32.41 -26.52 -17.75
N LYS A 231 -32.96 -27.18 -18.76
CA LYS A 231 -33.09 -28.63 -18.84
C LYS A 231 -32.23 -29.20 -19.97
N ASN A 232 -31.99 -30.52 -19.90
CA ASN A 232 -31.29 -31.28 -20.94
C ASN A 232 -29.91 -30.68 -21.25
N ILE A 233 -29.22 -30.22 -20.18
CA ILE A 233 -27.88 -29.64 -20.31
C ILE A 233 -26.92 -30.67 -20.87
N LYS A 234 -26.13 -30.25 -21.87
CA LYS A 234 -24.99 -30.98 -22.40
C LYS A 234 -23.71 -30.31 -21.98
N ILE A 235 -23.10 -30.79 -20.91
CA ILE A 235 -21.83 -30.28 -20.43
C ILE A 235 -20.71 -30.56 -21.43
N GLY A 236 -19.93 -29.58 -21.76
CA GLY A 236 -18.81 -29.66 -22.70
C GLY A 236 -17.93 -28.42 -22.66
N GLN A 237 -17.02 -28.30 -23.62
CA GLN A 237 -16.22 -27.07 -23.74
C GLN A 237 -17.06 -25.95 -24.36
N SER A 238 -16.79 -24.73 -23.91
CA SER A 238 -17.34 -23.52 -24.54
C SER A 238 -16.71 -23.28 -25.92
N PRO A 239 -17.40 -22.56 -26.83
CA PRO A 239 -16.84 -22.22 -28.13
C PRO A 239 -15.55 -21.41 -28.02
N GLU A 240 -14.63 -21.59 -28.97
CA GLU A 240 -13.32 -20.95 -28.97
C GLU A 240 -13.39 -19.41 -28.89
N TRP A 241 -14.38 -18.79 -29.53
CA TRP A 241 -14.57 -17.33 -29.47
C TRP A 241 -14.86 -16.84 -28.03
N MET A 242 -15.57 -17.64 -27.23
CA MET A 242 -15.86 -17.35 -25.82
C MET A 242 -14.61 -17.55 -24.95
N GLN A 243 -13.90 -18.66 -25.17
CA GLN A 243 -12.65 -18.94 -24.47
C GLN A 243 -11.60 -17.86 -24.71
N LYS A 244 -11.48 -17.33 -25.95
CA LYS A 244 -10.58 -16.21 -26.28
C LYS A 244 -10.88 -14.98 -25.43
N HIS A 245 -12.14 -14.54 -25.36
CA HIS A 245 -12.51 -13.38 -24.55
C HIS A 245 -12.27 -13.60 -23.04
N LEU A 246 -12.59 -14.81 -22.54
CA LEU A 246 -12.33 -15.15 -21.14
C LEU A 246 -10.82 -15.07 -20.85
N ARG A 247 -9.99 -15.69 -21.67
CA ARG A 247 -8.52 -15.67 -21.53
C ARG A 247 -7.96 -14.24 -21.62
N ALA A 248 -8.45 -13.45 -22.58
CA ALA A 248 -8.05 -12.05 -22.73
C ALA A 248 -8.36 -11.20 -21.48
N CYS A 249 -9.46 -11.53 -20.78
CA CYS A 249 -9.84 -10.90 -19.52
C CYS A 249 -9.28 -11.61 -18.27
N GLY A 250 -8.30 -12.52 -18.42
CA GLY A 250 -7.62 -13.17 -17.31
C GLY A 250 -8.38 -14.35 -16.68
N MET A 251 -9.48 -14.82 -17.27
CA MET A 251 -10.27 -15.96 -16.77
C MET A 251 -9.97 -17.25 -17.51
N ARG A 252 -9.79 -18.34 -16.75
CA ARG A 252 -9.57 -19.67 -17.30
C ARG A 252 -10.90 -20.30 -17.72
N PRO A 253 -11.06 -20.78 -18.96
CA PRO A 253 -12.18 -21.61 -19.38
C PRO A 253 -12.26 -22.91 -18.57
N ILE A 254 -13.47 -23.40 -18.27
CA ILE A 254 -13.71 -24.61 -17.47
C ILE A 254 -14.70 -25.54 -18.20
N SER A 255 -15.95 -25.10 -18.35
CA SER A 255 -17.01 -25.80 -19.06
C SER A 255 -18.00 -24.77 -19.60
N ASN A 256 -18.80 -25.15 -20.61
CA ASN A 256 -19.76 -24.25 -21.25
C ASN A 256 -20.70 -23.53 -20.26
N VAL A 257 -21.21 -24.18 -19.23
CA VAL A 257 -22.10 -23.58 -18.24
C VAL A 257 -21.33 -22.55 -17.36
N VAL A 258 -20.20 -22.96 -16.81
CA VAL A 258 -19.35 -22.08 -15.96
C VAL A 258 -18.79 -20.92 -16.78
N ASP A 259 -18.35 -21.19 -18.01
CA ASP A 259 -17.80 -20.17 -18.89
C ASP A 259 -18.85 -19.13 -19.30
N VAL A 260 -20.12 -19.56 -19.53
CA VAL A 260 -21.22 -18.63 -19.79
C VAL A 260 -21.50 -17.75 -18.57
N THR A 261 -21.52 -18.29 -17.35
CA THR A 261 -21.73 -17.44 -16.14
C THR A 261 -20.60 -16.43 -15.97
N ASN A 262 -19.35 -16.84 -16.20
CA ASN A 262 -18.19 -15.96 -16.18
C ASN A 262 -18.21 -14.93 -17.31
N TYR A 263 -18.60 -15.36 -18.52
CA TYR A 263 -18.71 -14.49 -19.68
C TYR A 263 -19.75 -13.38 -19.43
N VAL A 264 -20.95 -13.73 -18.93
CA VAL A 264 -22.01 -12.76 -18.62
C VAL A 264 -21.59 -11.82 -17.50
N MET A 265 -20.88 -12.32 -16.49
CA MET A 265 -20.31 -11.47 -15.43
C MET A 265 -19.32 -10.46 -15.99
N LEU A 266 -18.44 -10.83 -16.89
CA LEU A 266 -17.48 -9.92 -17.54
C LEU A 266 -18.17 -9.00 -18.56
N GLU A 267 -19.18 -9.52 -19.30
CA GLU A 267 -19.92 -8.76 -20.31
C GLU A 267 -20.82 -7.70 -19.70
N LEU A 268 -21.66 -8.08 -18.73
CA LEU A 268 -22.75 -7.25 -18.17
C LEU A 268 -22.49 -6.74 -16.76
N GLY A 269 -21.49 -7.28 -16.04
CA GLY A 269 -21.21 -6.91 -14.66
C GLY A 269 -22.06 -7.63 -13.60
N GLN A 270 -22.91 -8.58 -13.99
CA GLN A 270 -23.75 -9.36 -13.09
C GLN A 270 -23.08 -10.70 -12.77
N PRO A 271 -22.53 -10.90 -11.55
CA PRO A 271 -22.09 -12.22 -11.14
C PRO A 271 -23.24 -13.21 -11.08
N MET A 272 -23.01 -14.41 -11.56
CA MET A 272 -24.00 -15.48 -11.63
C MET A 272 -23.46 -16.74 -10.99
N HIS A 273 -24.38 -17.60 -10.55
CA HIS A 273 -24.05 -18.96 -10.12
C HIS A 273 -24.93 -20.00 -10.80
N ALA A 274 -24.40 -21.19 -10.98
CA ALA A 274 -25.11 -22.32 -11.55
C ALA A 274 -25.14 -23.47 -10.56
N TYR A 275 -26.31 -23.90 -10.16
CA TYR A 275 -26.53 -25.07 -9.31
C TYR A 275 -26.95 -26.27 -10.13
N ASP A 276 -26.50 -27.47 -9.78
CA ASP A 276 -27.12 -28.70 -10.20
C ASP A 276 -28.52 -28.78 -9.57
N TYR A 277 -29.56 -28.61 -10.40
CA TYR A 277 -30.95 -28.53 -9.97
C TYR A 277 -31.38 -29.74 -9.14
N ASP A 278 -30.90 -30.95 -9.52
CA ASP A 278 -31.30 -32.21 -8.90
C ASP A 278 -30.65 -32.43 -7.52
N ARG A 279 -29.63 -31.63 -7.20
CA ARG A 279 -28.94 -31.63 -5.91
C ARG A 279 -29.44 -30.56 -4.93
N VAL A 280 -30.25 -29.62 -5.39
CA VAL A 280 -30.86 -28.59 -4.51
C VAL A 280 -32.09 -29.19 -3.82
N SER A 281 -32.01 -29.41 -2.50
CA SER A 281 -33.05 -30.02 -1.71
C SER A 281 -34.35 -29.18 -1.73
N GLY A 282 -35.48 -29.84 -2.07
CA GLY A 282 -36.77 -29.16 -2.19
C GLY A 282 -36.86 -28.15 -3.33
N HIS A 283 -35.89 -28.09 -4.26
CA HIS A 283 -35.76 -27.14 -5.36
C HIS A 283 -36.05 -25.71 -4.91
N THR A 284 -35.61 -25.34 -3.70
CA THR A 284 -35.84 -24.06 -3.04
C THR A 284 -34.54 -23.42 -2.68
N LEU A 285 -34.35 -22.15 -3.07
CA LEU A 285 -33.19 -21.34 -2.63
C LEU A 285 -33.67 -20.28 -1.62
N ILE A 286 -33.03 -20.29 -0.47
CA ILE A 286 -33.34 -19.43 0.67
C ILE A 286 -32.14 -18.51 0.92
N VAL A 287 -32.32 -17.21 0.78
CA VAL A 287 -31.30 -16.21 1.08
C VAL A 287 -31.48 -15.76 2.53
N ARG A 288 -30.57 -16.16 3.41
CA ARG A 288 -30.65 -15.88 4.84
C ARG A 288 -29.29 -15.47 5.42
N ARG A 289 -29.29 -15.03 6.65
CA ARG A 289 -28.03 -14.91 7.40
C ARG A 289 -27.53 -16.29 7.79
N ALA A 290 -26.23 -16.47 7.82
CA ALA A 290 -25.65 -17.70 8.35
C ALA A 290 -25.94 -17.84 9.85
N ALA A 291 -26.01 -19.07 10.34
CA ALA A 291 -26.01 -19.33 11.78
C ALA A 291 -24.60 -19.18 12.35
N GLU A 292 -24.51 -18.90 13.64
CA GLU A 292 -23.19 -18.77 14.29
C GLU A 292 -22.44 -20.09 14.27
N GLY A 293 -21.23 -20.11 13.69
CA GLY A 293 -20.41 -21.31 13.53
C GLY A 293 -20.90 -22.27 12.44
N GLU A 294 -21.83 -21.87 11.58
CA GLU A 294 -22.29 -22.66 10.44
C GLU A 294 -21.12 -22.99 9.51
N LYS A 295 -21.06 -24.23 9.05
CA LYS A 295 -19.98 -24.70 8.19
C LYS A 295 -20.44 -24.85 6.75
N LEU A 296 -19.63 -24.41 5.81
CA LEU A 296 -19.82 -24.54 4.38
C LEU A 296 -18.51 -24.96 3.72
N VAL A 297 -18.52 -26.01 2.90
CA VAL A 297 -17.40 -26.32 2.00
C VAL A 297 -17.62 -25.60 0.69
N THR A 298 -16.70 -24.68 0.36
CA THR A 298 -16.76 -23.88 -0.86
C THR A 298 -16.10 -24.59 -2.07
N LEU A 299 -16.34 -24.08 -3.30
CA LEU A 299 -15.84 -24.66 -4.56
C LEU A 299 -14.30 -24.83 -4.63
N ASP A 300 -13.56 -24.15 -3.77
CA ASP A 300 -12.09 -24.32 -3.62
C ASP A 300 -11.70 -25.47 -2.65
N ASN A 301 -12.66 -26.32 -2.26
CA ASN A 301 -12.51 -27.42 -1.33
C ASN A 301 -12.05 -27.02 0.10
N GLN A 302 -12.35 -25.78 0.51
CA GLN A 302 -12.04 -25.30 1.86
C GLN A 302 -13.32 -25.26 2.72
N GLU A 303 -13.23 -25.81 3.95
CA GLU A 303 -14.28 -25.65 4.95
C GLU A 303 -14.20 -24.25 5.56
N ARG A 304 -15.29 -23.52 5.50
CA ARG A 304 -15.43 -22.17 6.05
C ARG A 304 -16.38 -22.17 7.25
N SER A 305 -15.99 -21.51 8.32
CA SER A 305 -16.86 -21.24 9.47
C SER A 305 -17.47 -19.86 9.31
N LEU A 306 -18.79 -19.80 9.30
CA LEU A 306 -19.57 -18.59 9.04
C LEU A 306 -20.08 -18.00 10.36
N ASP A 307 -20.39 -16.72 10.36
CA ASP A 307 -21.05 -16.00 11.45
C ASP A 307 -22.33 -15.31 10.98
N SER A 308 -23.12 -14.83 11.94
CA SER A 308 -24.42 -14.22 11.68
C SER A 308 -24.40 -12.90 10.89
N SER A 309 -23.24 -12.31 10.63
CA SER A 309 -23.09 -11.12 9.77
C SER A 309 -23.00 -11.47 8.29
N MET A 310 -22.77 -12.74 7.95
CA MET A 310 -22.57 -13.25 6.58
C MET A 310 -23.87 -13.70 5.94
N ILE A 311 -23.96 -13.56 4.61
CA ILE A 311 -25.10 -14.05 3.84
C ILE A 311 -24.80 -15.45 3.34
N THR A 312 -25.74 -16.36 3.55
CA THR A 312 -25.69 -17.71 2.96
C THR A 312 -26.89 -17.96 2.07
N ILE A 313 -26.65 -18.66 0.97
CA ILE A 313 -27.68 -19.27 0.16
C ILE A 313 -27.86 -20.69 0.68
N ALA A 314 -29.06 -21.05 1.08
CA ALA A 314 -29.38 -22.38 1.59
C ALA A 314 -30.48 -23.00 0.74
N ASP A 315 -30.56 -24.32 0.78
CA ASP A 315 -31.72 -25.06 0.36
C ASP A 315 -32.63 -25.37 1.57
N THR A 316 -33.52 -26.36 1.51
CA THR A 316 -34.36 -26.73 2.62
C THR A 316 -33.65 -27.48 3.74
N GLU A 317 -32.41 -27.93 3.54
CA GLU A 317 -31.68 -28.78 4.48
C GLU A 317 -30.40 -28.13 4.99
N HIS A 318 -29.63 -27.46 4.10
CA HIS A 318 -28.30 -26.94 4.45
C HIS A 318 -27.89 -25.71 3.60
N ALA A 319 -26.73 -25.11 3.92
CA ALA A 319 -26.14 -24.03 3.16
C ALA A 319 -25.50 -24.58 1.87
N VAL A 320 -25.84 -24.00 0.72
CA VAL A 320 -25.35 -24.40 -0.61
C VAL A 320 -24.44 -23.34 -1.26
N GLY A 321 -24.23 -22.19 -0.61
CA GLY A 321 -23.38 -21.12 -1.11
C GLY A 321 -23.18 -19.99 -0.12
N LEU A 322 -22.04 -19.31 -0.26
CA LEU A 322 -21.73 -18.05 0.42
C LEU A 322 -22.15 -16.89 -0.50
N GLY A 323 -23.24 -16.23 -0.15
CA GLY A 323 -23.88 -15.23 -1.00
C GLY A 323 -22.92 -14.15 -1.50
N GLY A 324 -22.84 -13.99 -2.81
CA GLY A 324 -22.00 -12.98 -3.47
C GLY A 324 -20.48 -13.20 -3.42
N VAL A 325 -20.01 -14.30 -2.85
CA VAL A 325 -18.57 -14.59 -2.72
C VAL A 325 -18.19 -15.87 -3.45
N MET A 326 -18.73 -17.04 -3.06
CA MET A 326 -18.40 -18.32 -3.69
C MET A 326 -19.48 -19.37 -3.44
N GLY A 327 -19.79 -20.18 -4.46
CA GLY A 327 -20.72 -21.30 -4.35
C GLY A 327 -20.22 -22.43 -3.45
N GLY A 328 -21.14 -23.28 -2.99
CA GLY A 328 -20.83 -24.50 -2.25
C GLY A 328 -20.50 -25.65 -3.19
N LEU A 329 -19.70 -26.57 -2.68
CA LEU A 329 -19.20 -27.73 -3.45
C LEU A 329 -20.31 -28.76 -3.74
N GLU A 330 -21.27 -28.95 -2.82
CA GLU A 330 -22.26 -30.02 -2.90
C GLU A 330 -23.23 -29.88 -4.07
N THR A 331 -23.50 -28.65 -4.47
CA THR A 331 -24.44 -28.32 -5.60
C THR A 331 -23.71 -27.89 -6.86
N GLU A 332 -22.40 -28.16 -6.98
CA GLU A 332 -21.58 -27.87 -8.15
C GLU A 332 -22.11 -28.55 -9.40
N VAL A 333 -22.06 -27.85 -10.54
CA VAL A 333 -22.32 -28.41 -11.87
C VAL A 333 -21.15 -29.31 -12.27
N THR A 334 -21.45 -30.59 -12.54
CA THR A 334 -20.48 -31.61 -12.93
C THR A 334 -20.74 -32.13 -14.33
N ALA A 335 -19.91 -33.04 -14.84
CA ALA A 335 -20.10 -33.66 -16.15
C ALA A 335 -21.43 -34.47 -16.27
N ASP A 336 -21.98 -34.91 -15.14
CA ASP A 336 -23.22 -35.69 -15.06
C ASP A 336 -24.48 -34.83 -14.86
N THR A 337 -24.36 -33.51 -14.71
CA THR A 337 -25.47 -32.59 -14.49
C THR A 337 -26.37 -32.51 -15.73
N VAL A 338 -27.70 -32.70 -15.54
CA VAL A 338 -28.69 -32.70 -16.60
C VAL A 338 -29.59 -31.47 -16.56
N ASN A 339 -29.88 -30.96 -15.36
CA ASN A 339 -30.70 -29.78 -15.16
C ASN A 339 -29.92 -28.75 -14.32
N VAL A 340 -30.04 -27.49 -14.70
CA VAL A 340 -29.31 -26.39 -14.05
C VAL A 340 -30.29 -25.32 -13.58
N MET A 341 -30.04 -24.81 -12.39
CA MET A 341 -30.68 -23.60 -11.86
C MET A 341 -29.64 -22.46 -11.91
N LEU A 342 -29.86 -21.50 -12.83
CA LEU A 342 -29.04 -20.30 -12.92
C LEU A 342 -29.53 -19.27 -11.93
N GLU A 343 -28.61 -18.72 -11.14
CA GLU A 343 -28.83 -17.62 -10.18
C GLU A 343 -28.27 -16.32 -10.72
N ALA A 344 -29.02 -15.23 -10.52
CA ALA A 344 -28.52 -13.86 -10.56
C ALA A 344 -29.13 -13.07 -9.41
N ALA A 345 -28.35 -12.32 -8.68
CA ALA A 345 -28.79 -11.63 -7.46
C ALA A 345 -28.09 -10.27 -7.28
N THR A 346 -28.65 -9.44 -6.40
CA THR A 346 -28.04 -8.19 -5.97
C THR A 346 -27.90 -8.20 -4.45
N PHE A 347 -26.66 -8.18 -3.97
CA PHE A 347 -26.33 -8.20 -2.56
C PHE A 347 -25.80 -6.85 -2.06
N ASN A 348 -25.92 -6.61 -0.76
CA ASN A 348 -25.41 -5.42 -0.11
C ASN A 348 -23.86 -5.41 -0.14
N GLY A 349 -23.26 -4.48 -0.90
CA GLY A 349 -21.83 -4.39 -1.14
C GLY A 349 -20.98 -4.34 0.15
N PRO A 350 -21.28 -3.47 1.13
CA PRO A 350 -20.60 -3.44 2.43
C PRO A 350 -20.61 -4.78 3.18
N SER A 351 -21.70 -5.56 3.08
CA SER A 351 -21.78 -6.89 3.68
C SER A 351 -20.84 -7.89 2.99
N ILE A 352 -20.87 -7.92 1.65
CA ILE A 352 -19.98 -8.79 0.87
C ILE A 352 -18.52 -8.46 1.12
N ARG A 353 -18.16 -7.18 1.15
CA ARG A 353 -16.79 -6.74 1.47
C ARG A 353 -16.32 -7.23 2.85
N ARG A 354 -17.18 -7.11 3.88
CA ARG A 354 -16.85 -7.60 5.23
C ARG A 354 -16.66 -9.11 5.25
N THR A 355 -17.56 -9.86 4.63
CA THR A 355 -17.50 -11.33 4.52
C THR A 355 -16.20 -11.76 3.81
N SER A 356 -15.92 -11.18 2.63
CA SER A 356 -14.71 -11.44 1.85
C SER A 356 -13.44 -11.19 2.66
N LYS A 357 -13.39 -10.07 3.39
CA LYS A 357 -12.24 -9.72 4.25
C LYS A 357 -12.11 -10.64 5.45
N ALA A 358 -13.21 -10.96 6.13
CA ALA A 358 -13.19 -11.83 7.32
C ALA A 358 -12.70 -13.24 7.01
N LEU A 359 -13.09 -13.78 5.85
CA LEU A 359 -12.68 -15.11 5.39
C LEU A 359 -11.37 -15.13 4.60
N GLY A 360 -10.78 -13.97 4.31
CA GLY A 360 -9.61 -13.85 3.42
C GLY A 360 -9.87 -14.39 2.01
N LEU A 361 -11.13 -14.34 1.55
CA LEU A 361 -11.60 -14.92 0.29
C LEU A 361 -12.10 -13.83 -0.65
N ARG A 362 -11.29 -13.46 -1.63
CA ARG A 362 -11.66 -12.51 -2.67
C ARG A 362 -11.90 -13.25 -3.99
N SER A 363 -13.05 -13.00 -4.61
CA SER A 363 -13.41 -13.53 -5.93
C SER A 363 -13.77 -12.40 -6.89
N GLU A 364 -13.86 -12.69 -8.20
CA GLU A 364 -14.35 -11.75 -9.22
C GLU A 364 -15.80 -11.31 -8.93
N ALA A 365 -16.59 -12.21 -8.38
CA ALA A 365 -17.96 -11.90 -7.95
C ALA A 365 -17.97 -10.92 -6.76
N SER A 366 -17.20 -11.22 -5.69
CA SER A 366 -17.15 -10.35 -4.52
C SER A 366 -16.63 -8.96 -4.84
N GLY A 367 -15.65 -8.85 -5.75
CA GLY A 367 -15.11 -7.57 -6.22
C GLY A 367 -16.12 -6.69 -6.97
N ARG A 368 -17.09 -7.30 -7.65
CA ARG A 368 -18.19 -6.59 -8.30
C ARG A 368 -19.29 -6.22 -7.31
N PHE A 369 -19.74 -7.17 -6.49
CA PHE A 369 -20.77 -6.89 -5.49
C PHE A 369 -20.34 -5.81 -4.48
N GLU A 370 -19.09 -5.79 -4.06
CA GLU A 370 -18.59 -4.75 -3.12
C GLU A 370 -18.67 -3.33 -3.70
N ARG A 371 -18.55 -3.19 -5.03
CA ARG A 371 -18.69 -1.92 -5.75
C ARG A 371 -20.13 -1.59 -6.15
N GLY A 372 -21.04 -2.57 -6.04
CA GLY A 372 -22.42 -2.49 -6.46
C GLY A 372 -22.67 -3.18 -7.80
N VAL A 373 -23.88 -3.72 -7.96
CA VAL A 373 -24.38 -4.36 -9.19
C VAL A 373 -25.75 -3.78 -9.50
N ASP A 374 -26.03 -3.56 -10.79
CA ASP A 374 -27.32 -3.03 -11.25
C ASP A 374 -28.45 -4.03 -11.00
N THR A 375 -29.33 -3.69 -10.09
CA THR A 375 -30.47 -4.53 -9.70
C THR A 375 -31.46 -4.79 -10.86
N VAL A 376 -31.57 -3.87 -11.80
CA VAL A 376 -32.47 -4.00 -12.97
C VAL A 376 -31.90 -5.03 -13.95
N LEU A 377 -30.60 -5.20 -14.02
CA LEU A 377 -29.91 -6.06 -14.98
C LEU A 377 -30.09 -7.57 -14.72
N THR A 378 -30.56 -7.97 -13.53
CA THR A 378 -30.66 -9.37 -13.08
C THR A 378 -31.38 -10.27 -14.11
N HIS A 379 -32.55 -9.88 -14.63
CA HIS A 379 -33.26 -10.62 -15.66
C HIS A 379 -32.51 -10.69 -16.98
N ASN A 380 -31.90 -9.58 -17.41
CA ASN A 380 -31.14 -9.51 -18.65
C ASN A 380 -29.95 -10.47 -18.62
N ALA A 381 -29.30 -10.60 -17.47
CA ALA A 381 -28.18 -11.51 -17.30
C ALA A 381 -28.60 -12.98 -17.37
N LEU A 382 -29.71 -13.35 -16.72
CA LEU A 382 -30.27 -14.70 -16.82
C LEU A 382 -30.69 -15.04 -18.26
N ASN A 383 -31.33 -14.07 -18.94
CA ASN A 383 -31.70 -14.23 -20.34
C ASN A 383 -30.48 -14.36 -21.25
N ARG A 384 -29.47 -13.52 -21.02
CA ARG A 384 -28.20 -13.59 -21.80
C ARG A 384 -27.49 -14.91 -21.64
N ALA A 385 -27.42 -15.45 -20.44
CA ALA A 385 -26.82 -16.75 -20.18
C ALA A 385 -27.60 -17.89 -20.85
N ALA A 386 -28.91 -17.89 -20.73
CA ALA A 386 -29.76 -18.85 -21.40
C ALA A 386 -29.62 -18.78 -22.93
N HIS A 387 -29.71 -17.56 -23.51
CA HIS A 387 -29.49 -17.33 -24.94
C HIS A 387 -28.19 -17.90 -25.46
N LEU A 388 -27.06 -17.67 -24.74
CA LEU A 388 -25.75 -18.20 -25.12
C LEU A 388 -25.72 -19.73 -25.10
N LEU A 389 -26.30 -20.35 -24.08
CA LEU A 389 -26.36 -21.83 -23.99
C LEU A 389 -27.30 -22.41 -25.04
N GLU A 390 -28.42 -21.77 -25.37
CA GLU A 390 -29.31 -22.16 -26.48
C GLU A 390 -28.59 -22.08 -27.82
N GLN A 391 -27.85 -21.00 -28.10
CA GLN A 391 -27.06 -20.86 -29.32
C GLN A 391 -26.03 -21.98 -29.48
N MET A 392 -25.48 -22.50 -28.40
CA MET A 392 -24.60 -23.65 -28.41
C MET A 392 -25.34 -24.97 -28.58
N GLY A 393 -26.67 -25.01 -28.56
CA GLY A 393 -27.45 -26.24 -28.52
C GLY A 393 -27.21 -27.07 -27.26
N ALA A 394 -26.82 -26.40 -26.18
CA ALA A 394 -26.39 -27.01 -24.93
C ALA A 394 -27.53 -27.16 -23.90
N CYS A 395 -28.68 -26.50 -24.10
CA CYS A 395 -29.80 -26.56 -23.16
C CYS A 395 -31.13 -26.31 -23.85
N GLU A 396 -32.22 -26.59 -23.11
CA GLU A 396 -33.57 -26.13 -23.35
C GLU A 396 -34.03 -25.28 -22.15
N THR A 397 -34.54 -24.06 -22.38
CA THR A 397 -34.93 -23.13 -21.34
C THR A 397 -36.36 -23.34 -20.92
N VAL A 398 -36.62 -23.40 -19.62
CA VAL A 398 -38.00 -23.46 -19.05
C VAL A 398 -38.63 -22.07 -19.07
N CYS A 399 -39.94 -22.03 -19.34
CA CYS A 399 -40.69 -20.77 -19.38
C CYS A 399 -40.70 -20.02 -18.04
N GLY A 400 -40.32 -18.74 -18.07
CA GLY A 400 -40.38 -17.83 -16.94
C GLY A 400 -39.13 -17.83 -16.08
N ILE A 401 -39.10 -16.88 -15.15
CA ILE A 401 -38.08 -16.66 -14.10
C ILE A 401 -38.80 -16.67 -12.76
N VAL A 402 -38.20 -17.30 -11.75
CA VAL A 402 -38.66 -17.22 -10.35
C VAL A 402 -37.82 -16.21 -9.62
N GLU A 403 -38.46 -15.23 -9.01
CA GLU A 403 -37.72 -14.20 -8.29
C GLU A 403 -38.39 -13.78 -6.98
N ALA A 404 -37.56 -13.23 -6.08
CA ALA A 404 -38.00 -12.41 -4.97
C ALA A 404 -37.33 -11.03 -5.09
N TYR A 405 -38.14 -9.97 -5.12
CA TYR A 405 -37.68 -8.59 -5.26
C TYR A 405 -38.28 -7.72 -4.14
N PRO A 406 -37.83 -7.91 -2.87
CA PRO A 406 -38.43 -7.26 -1.71
C PRO A 406 -38.32 -5.74 -1.72
N THR A 407 -37.28 -5.20 -2.36
CA THR A 407 -37.04 -3.75 -2.39
C THR A 407 -36.76 -3.32 -3.82
N GLU A 408 -37.75 -2.81 -4.50
CA GLU A 408 -37.64 -2.36 -5.88
C GLU A 408 -36.74 -1.09 -5.96
N ALA A 409 -35.70 -1.16 -6.80
CA ALA A 409 -34.84 -0.04 -7.03
C ALA A 409 -35.56 1.09 -7.78
N GLN A 410 -35.45 2.30 -7.26
CA GLN A 410 -35.96 3.49 -7.93
C GLN A 410 -34.83 4.27 -8.54
N PRO A 411 -34.97 4.80 -9.77
CA PRO A 411 -33.93 5.63 -10.37
C PRO A 411 -33.72 6.91 -9.56
N ALA A 412 -32.47 7.32 -9.41
CA ALA A 412 -32.16 8.59 -8.76
C ALA A 412 -32.55 9.74 -9.70
N VAL A 413 -33.33 10.71 -9.19
CA VAL A 413 -33.74 11.92 -9.90
C VAL A 413 -33.09 13.12 -9.20
N VAL A 414 -32.23 13.80 -9.92
CA VAL A 414 -31.44 14.93 -9.38
C VAL A 414 -31.85 16.23 -10.06
N LYS A 415 -32.24 17.23 -9.28
CA LYS A 415 -32.58 18.57 -9.77
C LYS A 415 -31.33 19.47 -9.65
N VAL A 416 -30.81 19.95 -10.76
CA VAL A 416 -29.58 20.76 -10.82
C VAL A 416 -29.81 22.11 -11.48
N ASN A 417 -29.06 23.12 -11.05
CA ASN A 417 -29.04 24.45 -11.70
C ASN A 417 -27.76 24.55 -12.51
N PRO A 418 -27.80 24.78 -13.85
CA PRO A 418 -26.63 24.93 -14.70
C PRO A 418 -25.64 26.00 -14.21
N SER A 419 -26.15 27.13 -13.69
CA SER A 419 -25.29 28.18 -13.14
C SER A 419 -24.55 27.75 -11.88
N ALA A 420 -25.17 26.93 -11.04
CA ALA A 420 -24.49 26.36 -9.86
C ALA A 420 -23.41 25.32 -10.26
N ILE A 421 -23.67 24.55 -11.31
CA ILE A 421 -22.68 23.64 -11.91
C ILE A 421 -21.46 24.43 -12.40
N ASN A 422 -21.68 25.48 -13.19
CA ASN A 422 -20.62 26.35 -13.70
C ASN A 422 -19.79 26.98 -12.56
N THR A 423 -20.45 27.43 -11.51
CA THR A 423 -19.77 27.98 -10.31
C THR A 423 -18.91 26.93 -9.62
N ARG A 424 -19.38 25.69 -9.53
CA ARG A 424 -18.65 24.57 -8.89
C ARG A 424 -17.45 24.14 -9.72
N ILE A 425 -17.61 24.02 -11.04
CA ILE A 425 -16.53 23.61 -11.96
C ILE A 425 -15.52 24.76 -12.16
N GLY A 426 -15.98 26.02 -12.09
CA GLY A 426 -15.15 27.19 -12.30
C GLY A 426 -14.97 27.58 -13.77
N VAL A 427 -15.86 27.06 -14.65
CA VAL A 427 -15.87 27.40 -16.09
C VAL A 427 -17.31 27.52 -16.59
N GLU A 428 -17.53 28.39 -17.58
CA GLU A 428 -18.84 28.57 -18.24
C GLU A 428 -19.03 27.49 -19.31
N ILE A 429 -19.94 26.55 -19.06
CA ILE A 429 -20.40 25.53 -20.01
C ILE A 429 -21.85 25.86 -20.37
N GLU A 430 -22.17 25.87 -21.67
CA GLU A 430 -23.54 26.13 -22.12
C GLU A 430 -24.49 24.99 -21.70
N THR A 431 -25.72 25.32 -21.29
CA THR A 431 -26.73 24.36 -20.85
C THR A 431 -26.97 23.27 -21.90
N GLY A 432 -27.00 23.66 -23.20
CA GLY A 432 -27.13 22.71 -24.30
C GLY A 432 -25.98 21.68 -24.38
N GLU A 433 -24.76 22.08 -24.06
CA GLU A 433 -23.61 21.16 -23.98
C GLU A 433 -23.75 20.22 -22.77
N MET A 434 -24.17 20.73 -21.60
CA MET A 434 -24.44 19.89 -20.43
C MET A 434 -25.46 18.81 -20.72
N ILE A 435 -26.59 19.18 -21.36
CA ILE A 435 -27.62 18.23 -21.76
C ILE A 435 -27.06 17.19 -22.73
N SER A 436 -26.31 17.63 -23.74
CA SER A 436 -25.71 16.72 -24.73
C SER A 436 -24.74 15.71 -24.07
N ILE A 437 -23.93 16.16 -23.12
CA ILE A 437 -23.02 15.31 -22.36
C ILE A 437 -23.79 14.24 -21.60
N LEU A 438 -24.78 14.64 -20.81
CA LEU A 438 -25.58 13.72 -20.00
C LEU A 438 -26.35 12.71 -20.86
N GLN A 439 -26.92 13.15 -22.00
CA GLN A 439 -27.60 12.26 -22.93
C GLN A 439 -26.66 11.24 -23.59
N LYS A 440 -25.41 11.61 -23.92
CA LYS A 440 -24.40 10.66 -24.40
C LYS A 440 -24.06 9.58 -23.36
N LEU A 441 -24.11 9.95 -22.09
CA LEU A 441 -23.94 9.03 -20.95
C LEU A 441 -25.22 8.28 -20.59
N GLN A 442 -26.29 8.44 -21.41
CA GLN A 442 -27.61 7.78 -21.27
C GLN A 442 -28.41 8.22 -20.03
N PHE A 443 -28.16 9.43 -19.51
CA PHE A 443 -29.06 10.06 -18.53
C PHE A 443 -30.31 10.61 -19.26
N GLU A 444 -31.47 10.52 -18.63
CA GLU A 444 -32.65 11.23 -19.07
C GLU A 444 -32.63 12.65 -18.51
N VAL A 445 -32.79 13.65 -19.39
CA VAL A 445 -32.70 15.05 -19.00
C VAL A 445 -33.90 15.81 -19.48
N HIS A 446 -34.58 16.53 -18.57
CA HIS A 446 -35.70 17.41 -18.85
C HIS A 446 -35.42 18.81 -18.31
N GLU A 447 -35.80 19.83 -19.07
CA GLU A 447 -35.72 21.24 -18.65
C GLU A 447 -36.97 21.66 -17.88
N GLU A 448 -36.79 22.23 -16.67
CA GLU A 448 -37.84 22.76 -15.83
C GLU A 448 -37.48 24.19 -15.37
N GLY A 449 -37.87 25.20 -16.17
CA GLY A 449 -37.54 26.59 -15.91
C GLY A 449 -35.99 26.83 -15.97
N GLU A 450 -35.36 27.20 -14.87
CA GLU A 450 -33.92 27.40 -14.75
C GLU A 450 -33.16 26.13 -14.27
N TYR A 451 -33.84 25.02 -14.16
CA TYR A 451 -33.29 23.76 -13.65
C TYR A 451 -33.31 22.69 -14.72
N LEU A 452 -32.38 21.74 -14.59
CA LEU A 452 -32.43 20.46 -15.28
C LEU A 452 -32.86 19.39 -14.27
N ILE A 453 -33.80 18.56 -14.68
CA ILE A 453 -34.19 17.35 -13.95
C ILE A 453 -33.46 16.20 -14.64
N VAL A 454 -32.54 15.57 -13.93
CA VAL A 454 -31.66 14.52 -14.46
C VAL A 454 -32.01 13.21 -13.79
N THR A 455 -32.45 12.22 -14.57
CA THR A 455 -32.70 10.86 -14.09
C THR A 455 -31.48 9.99 -14.41
N ALA A 456 -30.84 9.45 -13.39
CA ALA A 456 -29.70 8.56 -13.55
C ALA A 456 -30.14 7.18 -14.04
N PRO A 457 -29.43 6.57 -15.02
CA PRO A 457 -29.69 5.19 -15.40
C PRO A 457 -29.35 4.21 -14.26
N SER A 458 -30.01 3.05 -14.24
CA SER A 458 -29.96 2.09 -13.11
C SER A 458 -28.53 1.61 -12.76
N TRP A 459 -27.63 1.56 -13.72
CA TRP A 459 -26.24 1.17 -13.52
C TRP A 459 -25.36 2.28 -12.93
N ARG A 460 -25.85 3.53 -12.85
CA ARG A 460 -25.16 4.68 -12.24
C ARG A 460 -25.72 4.97 -10.84
N TYR A 461 -25.68 3.96 -9.99
CA TYR A 461 -26.10 4.04 -8.58
C TYR A 461 -25.18 4.94 -7.72
N ASP A 462 -24.04 5.34 -8.25
CA ASP A 462 -23.11 6.31 -7.67
C ASP A 462 -23.61 7.76 -7.81
N VAL A 463 -24.47 8.04 -8.79
CA VAL A 463 -24.98 9.39 -9.07
C VAL A 463 -26.26 9.65 -8.28
N THR A 464 -26.15 10.43 -7.20
CA THR A 464 -27.24 10.65 -6.25
C THR A 464 -27.50 12.13 -5.94
N CYS A 465 -26.57 13.01 -6.27
CA CYS A 465 -26.65 14.43 -5.95
C CYS A 465 -26.11 15.33 -7.10
N ASP A 466 -26.28 16.64 -6.92
CA ASP A 466 -25.84 17.64 -7.90
C ASP A 466 -24.33 17.72 -8.11
N ALA A 467 -23.54 17.33 -7.10
CA ALA A 467 -22.11 17.24 -7.23
C ALA A 467 -21.71 16.12 -8.20
N ASP A 468 -22.38 14.96 -8.13
CA ASP A 468 -22.13 13.82 -9.02
C ASP A 468 -22.46 14.20 -10.50
N ILE A 469 -23.57 14.93 -10.72
CA ILE A 469 -23.90 15.45 -12.05
C ILE A 469 -22.83 16.46 -12.53
N SER A 470 -22.30 17.29 -11.63
CA SER A 470 -21.20 18.23 -11.98
C SER A 470 -19.94 17.48 -12.38
N GLU A 471 -19.61 16.36 -11.72
CA GLU A 471 -18.49 15.48 -12.08
C GLU A 471 -18.64 14.93 -13.50
N GLU A 472 -19.82 14.39 -13.82
CA GLU A 472 -20.10 13.84 -15.16
C GLU A 472 -19.91 14.86 -16.26
N ILE A 473 -20.39 16.09 -16.04
CA ILE A 473 -20.24 17.19 -16.98
C ILE A 473 -18.77 17.61 -17.10
N ALA A 474 -18.07 17.76 -15.96
CA ALA A 474 -16.67 18.22 -15.93
C ALA A 474 -15.72 17.23 -16.63
N ARG A 475 -15.84 15.92 -16.33
CA ARG A 475 -14.98 14.89 -16.92
C ARG A 475 -15.16 14.76 -18.44
N MET A 476 -16.42 14.84 -18.91
CA MET A 476 -16.73 14.75 -20.34
C MET A 476 -16.46 16.07 -21.10
N HIS A 477 -16.59 17.23 -20.45
CA HIS A 477 -16.15 18.51 -21.01
C HIS A 477 -14.63 18.55 -21.20
N SER A 478 -13.88 17.85 -20.39
CA SER A 478 -12.43 17.76 -20.24
C SER A 478 -11.85 18.76 -19.24
N TYR A 479 -11.18 18.23 -18.24
CA TYR A 479 -10.42 19.01 -17.25
C TYR A 479 -9.32 19.87 -17.89
N ASP A 480 -8.79 19.49 -19.07
CA ASP A 480 -7.78 20.27 -19.80
C ASP A 480 -8.30 21.64 -20.28
N LYS A 481 -9.62 21.81 -20.39
CA LYS A 481 -10.25 23.08 -20.77
C LYS A 481 -10.45 24.04 -19.59
N ILE A 482 -10.29 23.53 -18.36
CA ILE A 482 -10.45 24.34 -17.14
C ILE A 482 -9.17 25.12 -16.90
N ALA A 483 -9.23 26.45 -17.01
CA ALA A 483 -8.07 27.30 -16.82
C ALA A 483 -7.62 27.31 -15.35
N SER A 484 -6.31 27.25 -15.13
CA SER A 484 -5.74 27.43 -13.79
C SER A 484 -5.84 28.89 -13.36
N HIS A 485 -6.38 29.15 -12.19
CA HIS A 485 -6.50 30.48 -11.61
C HIS A 485 -5.73 30.58 -10.30
N MET A 486 -5.07 31.69 -10.08
CA MET A 486 -4.51 32.01 -8.77
C MET A 486 -5.66 32.29 -7.78
N PRO A 487 -5.68 31.64 -6.61
CA PRO A 487 -6.72 31.89 -5.63
C PRO A 487 -6.61 33.35 -5.11
N ALA A 488 -7.72 34.07 -5.17
CA ALA A 488 -7.83 35.40 -4.57
C ALA A 488 -8.25 35.24 -3.09
N LEU A 489 -7.27 35.05 -2.21
CA LEU A 489 -7.51 34.92 -0.77
C LEU A 489 -7.01 36.19 -0.04
N PRO A 490 -7.67 36.63 1.03
CA PRO A 490 -7.13 37.65 1.89
C PRO A 490 -5.79 37.15 2.48
N LEU A 491 -4.79 38.04 2.43
CA LEU A 491 -3.50 37.74 3.06
C LEU A 491 -3.70 37.59 4.57
N VAL A 492 -3.51 36.38 5.06
CA VAL A 492 -3.46 36.10 6.49
C VAL A 492 -2.02 35.80 6.87
N GLN A 493 -1.60 36.37 8.00
CA GLN A 493 -0.29 36.07 8.54
C GLN A 493 -0.30 34.62 9.03
N GLY A 494 0.43 33.76 8.34
CA GLY A 494 0.69 32.41 8.81
C GLY A 494 1.47 32.47 10.13
N ARG A 495 1.12 31.62 11.07
CA ARG A 495 1.90 31.40 12.30
C ARG A 495 2.22 29.92 12.38
N GLN A 496 3.49 29.65 12.55
CA GLN A 496 3.94 28.30 12.88
C GLN A 496 3.72 28.08 14.38
N ASP A 497 3.41 26.85 14.75
CA ASP A 497 3.31 26.49 16.17
C ASP A 497 4.67 26.64 16.83
N VAL A 498 4.66 27.15 18.08
CA VAL A 498 5.90 27.42 18.83
C VAL A 498 6.76 26.17 18.97
N ILE A 499 6.14 25.00 19.07
CA ILE A 499 6.86 23.75 19.18
C ILE A 499 7.62 23.40 17.87
N GLU A 500 7.08 23.77 16.71
CA GLU A 500 7.76 23.61 15.42
C GLU A 500 8.94 24.58 15.28
N ASP A 501 8.76 25.87 15.71
CA ASP A 501 9.87 26.83 15.74
C ASP A 501 11.04 26.34 16.63
N VAL A 502 10.71 25.73 17.78
CA VAL A 502 11.71 25.15 18.68
C VAL A 502 12.39 23.93 18.06
N ARG A 503 11.60 23.05 17.43
CA ARG A 503 12.14 21.89 16.70
C ARG A 503 13.14 22.34 15.64
N ASP A 504 12.73 23.25 14.75
CA ASP A 504 13.59 23.77 13.68
C ASP A 504 14.88 24.38 14.26
N SER A 505 14.76 25.11 15.38
CA SER A 505 15.92 25.68 16.08
C SER A 505 16.86 24.62 16.66
N VAL A 506 16.33 23.49 17.12
CA VAL A 506 17.09 22.33 17.63
C VAL A 506 17.82 21.65 16.47
N GLU A 507 17.10 21.37 15.38
CA GLU A 507 17.65 20.71 14.20
C GLU A 507 18.76 21.55 13.55
N ASP A 508 18.51 22.85 13.33
CA ASP A 508 19.51 23.80 12.81
C ASP A 508 20.76 23.89 13.68
N TYR A 509 20.58 23.92 15.01
CA TYR A 509 21.71 23.96 15.93
C TYR A 509 22.55 22.68 15.82
N LEU A 510 21.93 21.51 15.88
CA LEU A 510 22.63 20.23 15.84
C LEU A 510 23.35 20.04 14.49
N ALA A 511 22.74 20.42 13.40
CA ALA A 511 23.39 20.43 12.09
C ALA A 511 24.59 21.39 12.07
N SER A 512 24.47 22.58 12.68
CA SER A 512 25.53 23.60 12.71
C SER A 512 26.76 23.16 13.52
N VAL A 513 26.58 22.29 14.53
CA VAL A 513 27.68 21.74 15.33
C VAL A 513 28.20 20.41 14.80
N GLY A 514 27.78 20.01 13.59
CA GLY A 514 28.35 18.90 12.81
C GLY A 514 27.68 17.54 13.03
N LEU A 515 26.44 17.49 13.54
CA LEU A 515 25.67 16.26 13.55
C LEU A 515 24.81 16.16 12.26
N SER A 516 24.62 14.95 11.76
CA SER A 516 23.73 14.67 10.63
C SER A 516 22.37 14.19 11.11
N GLU A 517 21.31 14.76 10.56
CA GLU A 517 19.96 14.29 10.83
C GLU A 517 19.73 12.91 10.22
N VAL A 518 19.04 12.06 10.96
CA VAL A 518 18.55 10.76 10.49
C VAL A 518 17.05 10.63 10.79
N MET A 519 16.36 9.89 9.95
CA MET A 519 14.96 9.55 10.14
C MET A 519 14.82 8.04 10.21
N THR A 520 14.43 7.55 11.37
CA THR A 520 14.24 6.12 11.61
C THR A 520 12.76 5.76 11.71
N TYR A 521 12.45 4.46 11.52
CA TYR A 521 11.06 4.00 11.62
C TYR A 521 10.50 4.19 13.04
N SER A 522 9.20 4.53 13.13
CA SER A 522 8.46 4.57 14.40
C SER A 522 8.21 3.20 15.01
N PHE A 523 8.57 2.16 14.31
CA PHE A 523 8.40 0.76 14.71
C PHE A 523 9.75 0.12 14.99
N ILE A 524 9.80 -0.71 16.04
CA ILE A 524 11.01 -1.43 16.46
C ILE A 524 10.68 -2.88 16.79
N HIS A 525 11.72 -3.69 16.93
CA HIS A 525 11.57 -5.05 17.44
C HIS A 525 11.44 -5.04 18.99
N PRO A 526 10.58 -5.85 19.59
CA PRO A 526 10.44 -5.92 21.06
C PRO A 526 11.74 -6.21 21.81
N CYS A 527 12.65 -7.01 21.23
CA CYS A 527 13.95 -7.29 21.84
C CYS A 527 14.87 -6.07 21.99
N SER A 528 14.54 -4.94 21.38
CA SER A 528 15.29 -3.69 21.51
C SER A 528 15.35 -3.21 22.96
N PHE A 529 14.31 -3.49 23.74
CA PHE A 529 14.27 -3.16 25.17
C PHE A 529 15.18 -4.08 26.00
N ASP A 530 15.35 -5.35 25.59
CA ASP A 530 16.29 -6.27 26.20
C ASP A 530 17.73 -5.87 25.86
N LYS A 531 17.99 -5.45 24.61
CA LYS A 531 19.30 -4.92 24.20
C LYS A 531 19.71 -3.70 24.99
N LEU A 532 18.76 -2.85 25.42
CA LEU A 532 18.99 -1.69 26.30
C LEU A 532 19.16 -2.07 27.78
N GLU A 533 19.05 -3.35 28.15
CA GLU A 533 19.11 -3.81 29.55
C GLU A 533 18.04 -3.14 30.44
N LEU A 534 16.87 -2.81 29.87
CA LEU A 534 15.79 -2.20 30.64
C LEU A 534 15.22 -3.22 31.62
N PRO A 535 14.95 -2.86 32.89
CA PRO A 535 14.24 -3.72 33.85
C PRO A 535 12.88 -4.19 33.33
N ALA A 536 12.37 -5.32 33.81
CA ALA A 536 11.12 -5.89 33.35
C ALA A 536 9.89 -5.00 33.64
N ASP A 537 9.96 -4.16 34.68
CA ASP A 537 8.95 -3.23 35.14
C ASP A 537 9.13 -1.79 34.62
N ASP A 538 10.10 -1.57 33.72
CA ASP A 538 10.34 -0.26 33.10
C ASP A 538 9.13 0.14 32.25
N GLU A 539 8.63 1.37 32.40
CA GLU A 539 7.47 1.89 31.68
C GLU A 539 7.65 1.86 30.15
N ARG A 540 8.88 1.97 29.65
CA ARG A 540 9.18 1.90 28.22
C ARG A 540 8.92 0.50 27.63
N ARG A 541 8.81 -0.55 28.46
CA ARG A 541 8.40 -1.89 28.04
C ARG A 541 6.88 -2.03 27.85
N ARG A 542 6.11 -1.02 28.22
CA ARG A 542 4.69 -0.96 27.94
C ARG A 542 4.52 -0.36 26.54
N PHE A 543 4.62 -1.19 25.52
CA PHE A 543 4.56 -0.77 24.10
C PHE A 543 3.23 -1.17 23.46
N ILE A 544 2.95 -0.57 22.32
CA ILE A 544 1.80 -0.85 21.47
C ILE A 544 2.22 -1.82 20.40
N GLU A 545 1.55 -2.96 20.30
CA GLU A 545 1.77 -3.93 19.22
C GLU A 545 1.00 -3.52 17.95
N VAL A 546 1.64 -3.69 16.79
CA VAL A 546 1.01 -3.48 15.48
C VAL A 546 0.27 -4.76 15.10
N MET A 547 -1.02 -4.65 14.78
CA MET A 547 -1.88 -5.79 14.48
C MET A 547 -1.39 -6.62 13.29
N ASN A 548 -0.86 -5.97 12.24
CA ASN A 548 -0.36 -6.60 11.03
C ASN A 548 0.97 -5.94 10.60
N PRO A 549 2.07 -6.24 11.30
CA PRO A 549 3.36 -5.63 11.01
C PRO A 549 3.89 -6.08 9.63
N ILE A 550 4.66 -5.20 8.97
CA ILE A 550 5.29 -5.50 7.67
C ILE A 550 6.30 -6.64 7.81
N SER A 551 7.03 -6.68 8.94
CA SER A 551 7.97 -7.75 9.28
C SER A 551 8.07 -7.89 10.80
N ASP A 552 8.70 -8.98 11.25
CA ASP A 552 8.97 -9.21 12.67
C ASP A 552 9.85 -8.13 13.31
N GLU A 553 10.66 -7.43 12.53
CA GLU A 553 11.53 -6.36 12.99
C GLU A 553 10.75 -5.08 13.36
N PHE A 554 9.52 -4.91 12.89
CA PHE A 554 8.70 -3.72 13.06
C PHE A 554 7.38 -4.00 13.79
N LYS A 555 7.44 -4.79 14.88
CA LYS A 555 6.23 -5.27 15.58
C LYS A 555 5.62 -4.29 16.55
N VAL A 556 6.40 -3.39 17.12
CA VAL A 556 5.91 -2.50 18.19
C VAL A 556 6.27 -1.04 17.94
N MET A 557 5.43 -0.13 18.41
CA MET A 557 5.72 1.29 18.36
C MET A 557 6.80 1.65 19.38
N ARG A 558 7.76 2.48 18.99
CA ARG A 558 8.88 2.90 19.83
C ARG A 558 8.42 3.77 20.99
N THR A 559 8.89 3.46 22.20
CA THR A 559 8.69 4.25 23.43
C THR A 559 9.92 5.08 23.80
N THR A 560 11.04 4.89 23.10
CA THR A 560 12.31 5.61 23.18
C THR A 560 12.98 5.58 21.80
N LEU A 561 13.76 6.60 21.46
CA LEU A 561 14.52 6.69 20.20
C LEU A 561 15.89 6.03 20.29
N VAL A 562 16.38 5.73 21.50
CA VAL A 562 17.73 5.22 21.72
C VAL A 562 18.06 3.97 20.90
N PRO A 563 17.19 2.91 20.82
CA PRO A 563 17.50 1.73 20.04
C PRO A 563 17.73 2.04 18.55
N SER A 564 16.89 2.90 17.98
CA SER A 564 16.95 3.27 16.58
C SER A 564 18.24 4.02 16.24
N ILE A 565 18.63 4.96 17.08
CA ILE A 565 19.85 5.75 16.92
C ILE A 565 21.10 4.87 17.11
N LEU A 566 21.13 3.97 18.11
CA LEU A 566 22.26 3.07 18.31
C LEU A 566 22.40 2.06 17.16
N SER A 567 21.29 1.53 16.65
CA SER A 567 21.30 0.65 15.48
C SER A 567 21.83 1.38 14.22
N THR A 568 21.43 2.64 14.03
CA THR A 568 21.93 3.46 12.92
C THR A 568 23.42 3.75 13.07
N ALA A 569 23.88 4.05 14.28
CA ALA A 569 25.31 4.24 14.56
C ALA A 569 26.12 2.96 14.27
N ALA A 570 25.66 1.81 14.76
CA ALA A 570 26.28 0.52 14.52
C ALA A 570 26.36 0.17 13.02
N TYR A 571 25.25 0.41 12.29
CA TYR A 571 25.21 0.21 10.84
C TYR A 571 26.27 1.01 10.08
N ASN A 572 26.49 2.26 10.46
CA ASN A 572 27.48 3.12 9.83
C ASN A 572 28.91 2.72 10.23
N LEU A 573 29.15 2.44 11.52
CA LEU A 573 30.45 1.96 12.00
C LEU A 573 30.88 0.65 11.33
N ALA A 574 29.95 -0.29 11.15
CA ALA A 574 30.19 -1.56 10.44
C ALA A 574 30.58 -1.35 8.96
N ARG A 575 30.25 -0.21 8.38
CA ARG A 575 30.61 0.21 7.02
C ARG A 575 31.82 1.12 6.95
N GLN A 576 32.65 1.04 7.98
CA GLN A 576 33.94 1.75 8.07
C GLN A 576 33.83 3.29 8.15
N SER A 577 32.71 3.82 8.63
CA SER A 577 32.63 5.22 9.00
C SER A 577 33.52 5.47 10.23
N GLU A 578 34.55 6.28 10.10
CA GLU A 578 35.49 6.59 11.20
C GLU A 578 34.88 7.50 12.26
N SER A 579 33.87 8.28 11.91
CA SER A 579 33.15 9.21 12.77
C SER A 579 31.64 9.12 12.46
N VAL A 580 30.84 8.89 13.48
CA VAL A 580 29.38 8.89 13.41
C VAL A 580 28.88 9.91 14.41
N LYS A 581 28.23 10.97 13.91
CA LYS A 581 27.57 12.03 14.70
C LYS A 581 26.20 12.24 14.08
N ILE A 582 25.17 11.72 14.73
CA ILE A 582 23.80 11.68 14.20
C ILE A 582 22.79 12.13 15.24
N PHE A 583 21.65 12.63 14.76
CA PHE A 583 20.54 12.98 15.63
C PHE A 583 19.19 12.73 14.91
N GLU A 584 18.14 12.60 15.69
CA GLU A 584 16.76 12.55 15.24
C GLU A 584 15.87 13.30 16.21
N VAL A 585 14.99 14.16 15.70
CA VAL A 585 13.85 14.70 16.45
C VAL A 585 12.62 13.91 16.05
N GLY A 586 12.22 12.95 16.86
CA GLY A 586 11.16 12.01 16.55
C GLY A 586 10.07 11.92 17.61
N ARG A 587 9.04 11.16 17.33
CA ARG A 587 7.96 10.88 18.29
C ARG A 587 8.14 9.53 18.96
N THR A 588 7.79 9.45 20.23
CA THR A 588 7.64 8.22 21.01
C THR A 588 6.17 8.04 21.40
N TYR A 589 5.74 6.80 21.62
CA TYR A 589 4.35 6.43 21.79
C TYR A 589 4.17 5.62 23.07
N LEU A 590 3.59 6.21 24.09
CA LEU A 590 3.36 5.57 25.39
C LEU A 590 1.86 5.30 25.60
N PRO A 591 1.45 4.01 25.74
CA PRO A 591 0.05 3.68 25.98
C PRO A 591 -0.36 4.14 27.39
N LYS A 592 -1.54 4.76 27.51
CA LYS A 592 -2.14 5.06 28.82
C LYS A 592 -2.68 3.81 29.48
N ALA A 593 -3.28 2.91 28.68
CA ALA A 593 -3.77 1.61 29.10
C ALA A 593 -3.53 0.56 28.02
N LEU A 594 -3.45 -0.70 28.39
CA LEU A 594 -3.42 -1.85 27.49
C LEU A 594 -4.51 -2.85 27.90
N PRO A 595 -5.37 -3.36 27.00
CA PRO A 595 -5.44 -2.99 25.58
C PRO A 595 -5.82 -1.52 25.35
N LEU A 596 -5.45 -0.96 24.19
CA LEU A 596 -5.73 0.45 23.88
C LEU A 596 -7.23 0.73 23.85
N THR A 597 -7.67 1.71 24.65
CA THR A 597 -9.04 2.24 24.67
C THR A 597 -9.09 3.71 24.19
N GLU A 598 -7.92 4.36 24.12
CA GLU A 598 -7.74 5.73 23.68
C GLU A 598 -6.37 5.91 23.00
N PHE A 599 -6.14 7.03 22.35
CA PHE A 599 -4.86 7.33 21.71
C PHE A 599 -3.72 7.38 22.73
N PRO A 600 -2.52 6.87 22.36
CA PRO A 600 -1.35 6.94 23.22
C PRO A 600 -0.89 8.38 23.47
N VAL A 601 -0.06 8.55 24.49
CA VAL A 601 0.68 9.80 24.67
C VAL A 601 1.81 9.83 23.65
N GLU A 602 1.78 10.82 22.76
CA GLU A 602 2.87 11.12 21.83
C GLU A 602 3.76 12.21 22.41
N LYS A 603 5.06 11.94 22.49
CA LYS A 603 6.06 12.94 22.94
C LYS A 603 7.09 13.16 21.85
N ARG A 604 7.48 14.41 21.64
CA ARG A 604 8.63 14.75 20.80
C ARG A 604 9.90 14.64 21.61
N VAL A 605 10.84 13.88 21.09
CA VAL A 605 12.11 13.58 21.76
C VAL A 605 13.22 13.82 20.76
N LEU A 606 14.25 14.55 21.21
CA LEU A 606 15.55 14.58 20.54
C LEU A 606 16.34 13.39 21.03
N CYS A 607 16.90 12.61 20.12
CA CYS A 607 17.93 11.63 20.41
C CYS A 607 19.16 11.89 19.52
N ALA A 608 20.35 11.84 20.08
CA ALA A 608 21.57 12.02 19.34
C ALA A 608 22.63 10.99 19.77
N ALA A 609 23.51 10.60 18.85
CA ALA A 609 24.64 9.73 19.14
C ALA A 609 25.92 10.27 18.51
N MET A 610 27.04 10.11 19.23
CA MET A 610 28.40 10.43 18.76
C MET A 610 29.30 9.25 19.03
N SER A 611 30.06 8.82 18.01
CA SER A 611 30.99 7.67 18.11
C SER A 611 32.17 7.83 17.15
N GLY A 612 33.30 7.27 17.50
CA GLY A 612 34.50 7.27 16.68
C GLY A 612 35.33 8.56 16.78
N LYS A 613 35.86 9.04 15.68
CA LYS A 613 36.77 10.18 15.65
C LYS A 613 36.05 11.51 15.91
N ARG A 614 36.71 12.39 16.73
CA ARG A 614 36.18 13.74 16.98
C ARG A 614 36.18 14.59 15.72
N ASN A 615 37.24 14.52 14.94
CA ASN A 615 37.40 15.25 13.69
C ASN A 615 37.77 14.29 12.55
N VAL A 616 37.33 14.62 11.32
CA VAL A 616 37.79 13.90 10.13
C VAL A 616 39.31 14.04 10.04
N LEU A 617 40.03 12.94 9.69
CA LEU A 617 41.45 12.88 9.59
C LEU A 617 42.01 14.00 8.70
N ASN A 618 42.78 14.90 9.29
CA ASN A 618 43.49 15.94 8.59
C ASN A 618 44.93 16.09 9.17
N TRP A 619 45.70 17.00 8.60
CA TRP A 619 47.13 17.16 8.95
C TRP A 619 47.35 18.13 10.13
N THR A 620 46.34 18.88 10.54
CA THR A 620 46.44 19.91 11.57
C THR A 620 45.85 19.51 12.92
N GLU A 621 44.88 18.58 12.94
CA GLU A 621 44.13 18.22 14.13
C GLU A 621 44.51 16.85 14.68
N GLY A 622 44.27 16.65 15.97
CA GLY A 622 44.51 15.42 16.67
C GLY A 622 43.62 14.25 16.20
N LYS A 623 44.09 13.02 16.47
CA LYS A 623 43.36 11.79 16.13
C LYS A 623 42.44 11.31 17.27
N ASP A 624 42.03 12.22 18.15
CA ASP A 624 41.25 11.87 19.33
C ASP A 624 39.85 11.37 18.96
N ASN A 625 39.35 10.48 19.77
CA ASN A 625 37.95 10.06 19.69
C ASN A 625 37.04 11.08 20.39
N VAL A 626 35.76 11.03 20.08
CA VAL A 626 34.74 11.74 20.84
C VAL A 626 34.70 11.24 22.28
N ASP A 627 34.37 12.13 23.21
CA ASP A 627 34.31 11.82 24.62
C ASP A 627 33.03 12.38 25.27
N PHE A 628 32.89 12.19 26.58
CA PHE A 628 31.73 12.69 27.35
C PHE A 628 31.55 14.21 27.21
N TYR A 629 32.63 14.97 27.15
CA TYR A 629 32.59 16.42 27.08
C TYR A 629 32.16 16.94 25.72
N ASP A 630 32.35 16.19 24.64
CA ASP A 630 31.82 16.52 23.31
C ASP A 630 30.30 16.49 23.36
N MET A 631 29.70 15.43 23.89
CA MET A 631 28.23 15.35 24.04
C MET A 631 27.70 16.38 25.02
N LYS A 632 28.41 16.61 26.14
CA LYS A 632 28.05 17.66 27.09
C LYS A 632 28.07 19.04 26.44
N GLY A 633 29.05 19.34 25.61
CA GLY A 633 29.16 20.60 24.87
C GLY A 633 27.97 20.80 23.91
N VAL A 634 27.53 19.75 23.23
CA VAL A 634 26.32 19.77 22.38
C VAL A 634 25.08 20.11 23.22
N VAL A 635 24.90 19.46 24.37
CA VAL A 635 23.75 19.70 25.27
C VAL A 635 23.76 21.14 25.80
N GLU A 636 24.88 21.60 26.37
CA GLU A 636 24.99 22.93 26.94
C GLU A 636 24.82 24.03 25.87
N GLY A 637 25.37 23.80 24.68
CA GLY A 637 25.21 24.72 23.55
C GLY A 637 23.78 24.78 23.06
N LEU A 638 23.06 23.63 22.98
CA LEU A 638 21.65 23.59 22.64
C LEU A 638 20.78 24.39 23.65
N LEU A 639 20.97 24.11 24.93
CA LEU A 639 20.24 24.83 25.99
C LEU A 639 20.54 26.34 25.95
N SER A 640 21.79 26.72 25.70
CA SER A 640 22.19 28.12 25.51
C SER A 640 21.56 28.73 24.26
N LYS A 641 21.48 28.01 23.14
CA LYS A 641 20.81 28.48 21.92
C LYS A 641 19.34 28.74 22.16
N LEU A 642 18.66 27.90 22.92
CA LEU A 642 17.26 28.08 23.34
C LEU A 642 17.10 29.06 24.47
N GLN A 643 18.20 29.61 25.01
CA GLN A 643 18.24 30.53 26.17
C GLN A 643 17.66 29.93 27.47
N VAL A 644 17.77 28.61 27.59
CA VAL A 644 17.41 27.88 28.81
C VAL A 644 18.61 27.94 29.74
N THR A 645 18.54 28.75 30.80
CA THR A 645 19.65 28.99 31.73
C THR A 645 19.48 28.33 33.08
N ASP A 646 18.25 28.05 33.48
CA ASP A 646 17.91 27.51 34.80
C ASP A 646 17.74 25.96 34.71
N TYR A 647 18.81 25.29 34.36
CA TYR A 647 18.87 23.81 34.32
C TYR A 647 19.99 23.32 35.25
N LYS A 648 19.90 22.07 35.67
CA LYS A 648 20.97 21.38 36.41
C LYS A 648 21.38 20.09 35.71
N LEU A 649 22.67 19.83 35.70
CA LEU A 649 23.21 18.52 35.36
C LEU A 649 23.45 17.78 36.67
N ILE A 650 22.75 16.66 36.83
CA ILE A 650 22.83 15.82 38.01
C ILE A 650 23.32 14.44 37.70
N LEU A 651 23.99 13.78 38.65
CA LEU A 651 24.36 12.39 38.50
C LEU A 651 23.10 11.53 38.54
N ALA A 652 22.84 10.89 37.46
CA ALA A 652 21.77 9.91 37.37
C ALA A 652 22.12 8.88 36.29
N THR A 653 21.67 7.66 36.50
CA THR A 653 21.97 6.56 35.59
C THR A 653 20.71 6.07 34.90
N GLN A 654 20.88 5.65 33.69
CA GLN A 654 19.91 4.82 32.96
C GLN A 654 20.53 3.43 32.73
N PRO A 655 19.76 2.35 32.63
CA PRO A 655 20.33 1.01 32.43
C PRO A 655 21.23 0.90 31.21
N TYR A 656 20.98 1.69 30.17
CA TYR A 656 21.76 1.73 28.95
C TYR A 656 22.97 2.67 28.96
N LEU A 657 23.20 3.40 30.08
CA LEU A 657 24.32 4.33 30.24
C LEU A 657 25.34 3.84 31.24
N HIS A 658 26.61 4.22 31.01
CA HIS A 658 27.72 3.93 31.93
C HIS A 658 27.52 4.71 33.26
N PRO A 659 27.52 4.05 34.41
CA PRO A 659 27.18 4.67 35.69
C PRO A 659 28.12 5.81 36.12
N GLY A 660 29.37 5.76 35.70
CA GLY A 660 30.39 6.79 36.02
C GLY A 660 30.57 7.88 34.97
N LYS A 661 29.86 7.79 33.81
CA LYS A 661 30.05 8.73 32.71
C LYS A 661 28.67 9.09 32.12
N SER A 662 27.69 9.40 32.97
CA SER A 662 26.33 9.78 32.59
C SER A 662 25.80 10.92 33.46
N CYS A 663 24.91 11.69 32.88
CA CYS A 663 24.18 12.78 33.51
C CYS A 663 22.71 12.78 33.12
N ALA A 664 21.87 13.23 34.07
CA ALA A 664 20.51 13.68 33.77
C ALA A 664 20.46 15.21 33.70
N ILE A 665 19.52 15.68 32.90
CA ILE A 665 19.18 17.10 32.73
C ILE A 665 17.90 17.35 33.50
N GLU A 666 18.01 18.15 34.57
CA GLU A 666 16.87 18.61 35.35
C GLU A 666 16.54 20.07 34.98
N TYR A 667 15.27 20.30 34.66
CA TYR A 667 14.72 21.64 34.40
C TYR A 667 13.45 21.85 35.25
N GLN A 668 13.40 22.91 36.03
CA GLN A 668 12.27 23.23 36.90
C GLN A 668 11.85 22.08 37.86
N GLY A 669 12.79 21.26 38.29
CA GLY A 669 12.56 20.13 39.17
C GLY A 669 12.11 18.83 38.50
N GLU A 670 11.98 18.85 37.15
CA GLU A 670 11.66 17.67 36.36
C GLU A 670 12.88 17.18 35.58
N LEU A 671 13.02 15.86 35.44
CA LEU A 671 14.03 15.24 34.61
C LEU A 671 13.53 15.24 33.15
N ILE A 672 14.21 16.02 32.30
CA ILE A 672 13.82 16.21 30.90
C ILE A 672 14.67 15.41 29.91
N GLY A 673 15.79 14.83 30.34
CA GLY A 673 16.66 14.05 29.49
C GLY A 673 17.86 13.43 30.18
N TYR A 674 18.59 12.61 29.45
CA TYR A 674 19.79 11.92 29.91
C TYR A 674 20.82 11.89 28.78
N PHE A 675 22.10 11.97 29.13
CA PHE A 675 23.17 11.76 28.18
C PHE A 675 24.38 11.10 28.86
N GLY A 676 25.19 10.43 28.08
CA GLY A 676 26.39 9.79 28.57
C GLY A 676 26.94 8.72 27.65
N GLU A 677 28.02 8.06 28.12
CA GLU A 677 28.57 6.89 27.44
C GLU A 677 27.59 5.72 27.51
N VAL A 678 27.38 5.02 26.40
CA VAL A 678 26.59 3.80 26.34
C VAL A 678 27.28 2.72 27.20
N HIS A 679 26.49 2.01 28.03
CA HIS A 679 27.01 0.93 28.86
C HIS A 679 27.70 -0.14 28.00
N PRO A 680 28.89 -0.67 28.39
CA PRO A 680 29.61 -1.65 27.57
C PRO A 680 28.79 -2.88 27.15
N THR A 681 27.93 -3.40 28.03
CA THR A 681 27.03 -4.52 27.71
C THR A 681 26.03 -4.11 26.59
N VAL A 682 25.45 -2.92 26.70
CA VAL A 682 24.51 -2.40 25.69
C VAL A 682 25.23 -2.12 24.38
N ALA A 683 26.44 -1.58 24.43
CA ALA A 683 27.27 -1.38 23.25
C ALA A 683 27.54 -2.72 22.52
N ALA A 684 27.82 -3.78 23.27
CA ALA A 684 28.00 -5.13 22.72
C ALA A 684 26.69 -5.68 22.13
N ASN A 685 25.55 -5.47 22.80
CA ASN A 685 24.23 -5.91 22.34
C ASN A 685 23.82 -5.24 21.01
N PHE A 686 24.27 -4.01 20.76
CA PHE A 686 24.05 -3.28 19.50
C PHE A 686 25.23 -3.40 18.50
N GLU A 687 26.27 -4.18 18.84
CA GLU A 687 27.47 -4.39 17.98
C GLU A 687 28.24 -3.07 17.68
N LEU A 688 28.26 -2.14 18.62
CA LEU A 688 28.99 -0.90 18.48
C LEU A 688 30.50 -1.18 18.59
N SER A 689 31.28 -0.83 17.58
CA SER A 689 32.71 -1.09 17.48
C SER A 689 33.58 -0.03 18.17
N SER A 690 33.00 1.05 18.65
CA SER A 690 33.70 2.17 19.31
C SER A 690 32.89 2.71 20.49
N GLU A 691 33.56 3.39 21.43
CA GLU A 691 32.88 4.14 22.48
C GLU A 691 31.84 5.08 21.86
N THR A 692 30.64 5.02 22.39
CA THR A 692 29.48 5.76 21.85
C THR A 692 28.83 6.54 22.97
N TYR A 693 28.53 7.78 22.71
CA TYR A 693 27.82 8.70 23.63
C TYR A 693 26.44 8.95 23.05
N VAL A 694 25.41 8.87 23.89
CA VAL A 694 24.01 9.06 23.48
C VAL A 694 23.34 10.13 24.34
N LEU A 695 22.47 10.91 23.75
CA LEU A 695 21.56 11.88 24.36
C LEU A 695 20.13 11.48 24.04
N GLU A 696 19.25 11.53 25.02
CA GLU A 696 17.80 11.55 24.82
C GLU A 696 17.18 12.67 25.64
N LEU A 697 16.42 13.59 24.99
CA LEU A 697 15.91 14.82 25.59
C LEU A 697 14.47 15.10 25.14
N ALA A 698 13.53 15.30 26.07
CA ALA A 698 12.18 15.75 25.77
C ALA A 698 12.17 17.21 25.31
N ILE A 699 11.45 17.51 24.23
CA ILE A 699 11.40 18.87 23.66
C ILE A 699 10.29 19.71 24.27
N GLU A 700 9.14 19.12 24.60
CA GLU A 700 7.99 19.88 25.12
C GLU A 700 8.29 20.77 26.34
N PRO A 701 9.06 20.32 27.33
CA PRO A 701 9.41 21.22 28.49
C PRO A 701 10.24 22.42 28.07
N LEU A 702 11.01 22.31 26.98
CA LEU A 702 11.85 23.40 26.47
C LEU A 702 11.07 24.45 25.71
N VAL A 703 9.90 24.10 25.13
CA VAL A 703 9.07 25.05 24.35
C VAL A 703 8.63 26.25 25.17
N ALA A 704 8.22 26.03 26.41
CA ALA A 704 7.81 27.11 27.30
C ALA A 704 9.01 27.96 27.77
N ALA A 705 10.20 27.37 27.82
CA ALA A 705 11.43 28.01 28.28
C ALA A 705 12.13 28.78 27.14
N ALA A 706 11.99 28.33 25.90
CA ALA A 706 12.68 28.91 24.76
C ALA A 706 12.33 30.39 24.57
N VAL A 707 13.31 31.25 24.67
CA VAL A 707 13.14 32.72 24.49
C VAL A 707 13.36 33.04 23.01
N LYS A 708 12.30 33.50 22.36
CA LYS A 708 12.36 33.81 20.92
C LYS A 708 13.21 35.04 20.58
N VAL A 709 13.17 36.07 21.45
CA VAL A 709 13.89 37.32 21.21
C VAL A 709 14.77 37.62 22.40
N PRO A 710 16.11 37.51 22.24
CA PRO A 710 17.02 37.88 23.32
C PRO A 710 16.96 39.38 23.64
N LYS A 711 17.01 39.68 24.91
CA LYS A 711 17.07 41.07 25.37
C LYS A 711 18.49 41.60 25.25
N TYR A 712 18.63 42.76 24.61
CA TYR A 712 19.91 43.43 24.48
C TYR A 712 20.44 43.82 25.88
N LYS A 713 21.72 43.50 26.11
CA LYS A 713 22.50 44.00 27.25
C LYS A 713 23.56 44.96 26.74
N HIS A 714 23.70 46.11 27.43
CA HIS A 714 24.74 47.08 27.07
C HIS A 714 26.13 46.45 27.11
N LEU A 715 26.92 46.68 26.09
CA LEU A 715 28.32 46.27 26.10
C LEU A 715 29.08 47.07 27.18
N PRO A 716 29.93 46.42 27.96
CA PRO A 716 30.72 47.10 29.00
C PRO A 716 31.64 48.13 28.36
N LYS A 717 31.71 49.30 28.96
CA LYS A 717 32.55 50.43 28.53
C LYS A 717 33.98 50.38 29.13
N PHE A 718 34.12 49.65 30.22
CA PHE A 718 35.36 49.58 30.97
C PHE A 718 35.99 48.20 30.81
N PRO A 719 37.34 48.11 30.79
CA PRO A 719 38.04 46.84 30.65
C PRO A 719 37.80 45.91 31.83
N GLY A 720 37.63 44.61 31.54
CA GLY A 720 37.63 43.57 32.56
C GLY A 720 39.07 43.19 32.96
N THR A 721 39.17 42.54 34.10
CA THR A 721 40.41 41.93 34.55
C THR A 721 40.17 40.52 35.02
N SER A 722 41.17 39.64 34.93
CA SER A 722 41.04 38.25 35.34
C SER A 722 42.01 37.87 36.45
N ARG A 723 41.64 36.89 37.24
CA ARG A 723 42.43 36.26 38.28
C ARG A 723 42.26 34.76 38.27
N ASP A 724 43.37 34.06 38.46
CA ASP A 724 43.39 32.63 38.60
C ASP A 724 43.35 32.23 40.06
N ILE A 725 42.50 31.29 40.40
CA ILE A 725 42.50 30.62 41.69
C ILE A 725 42.60 29.12 41.52
N ALA A 726 43.41 28.45 42.31
CA ALA A 726 43.43 26.99 42.34
C ALA A 726 43.08 26.51 43.75
N VAL A 727 42.03 25.73 43.84
CA VAL A 727 41.50 25.21 45.09
C VAL A 727 41.53 23.71 45.15
N VAL A 728 41.95 23.15 46.27
CA VAL A 728 41.98 21.71 46.55
C VAL A 728 40.76 21.37 47.30
N VAL A 729 39.91 20.48 46.74
CA VAL A 729 38.63 20.02 47.27
C VAL A 729 38.56 18.51 47.29
N PRO A 730 37.68 17.88 48.10
CA PRO A 730 37.37 16.44 47.99
C PRO A 730 36.98 16.03 46.59
N LEU A 731 37.21 14.75 46.19
CA LEU A 731 36.90 14.24 44.85
C LEU A 731 35.41 14.30 44.51
N GLU A 732 34.55 14.15 45.49
CA GLU A 732 33.08 14.20 45.34
C GLU A 732 32.55 15.61 45.04
N VAL A 733 33.26 16.67 45.33
CA VAL A 733 32.78 18.04 45.05
C VAL A 733 32.83 18.28 43.55
N SER A 734 31.65 18.55 42.98
CA SER A 734 31.55 18.83 41.55
C SER A 734 32.05 20.22 41.19
N MET A 735 32.48 20.44 39.94
CA MET A 735 32.86 21.76 39.44
C MET A 735 31.72 22.77 39.58
N ARG A 736 30.50 22.34 39.32
CA ARG A 736 29.28 23.19 39.34
C ARG A 736 28.94 23.63 40.74
N GLU A 737 29.04 22.76 41.71
CA GLU A 737 28.86 23.14 43.13
C GLU A 737 29.86 24.20 43.54
N LEU A 738 31.12 24.01 43.21
CA LEU A 738 32.18 24.95 43.48
C LEU A 738 31.97 26.27 42.74
N GLU A 739 31.64 26.25 41.46
CA GLU A 739 31.28 27.42 40.67
C GLU A 739 30.10 28.17 41.27
N GLY A 740 29.09 27.46 41.76
CA GLY A 740 27.89 28.04 42.44
C GLY A 740 28.30 28.85 43.65
N VAL A 741 29.16 28.34 44.50
CA VAL A 741 29.68 29.08 45.67
C VAL A 741 30.52 30.25 45.24
N ILE A 742 31.37 30.10 44.24
CA ILE A 742 32.21 31.18 43.69
C ILE A 742 31.30 32.33 43.19
N ARG A 743 30.34 32.04 42.35
CA ARG A 743 29.40 33.05 41.78
C ARG A 743 28.57 33.75 42.85
N ALA A 744 28.04 32.98 43.79
CA ALA A 744 27.19 33.52 44.87
C ALA A 744 27.96 34.50 45.77
N ASN A 745 29.29 34.30 45.95
CA ASN A 745 30.09 35.12 46.87
C ASN A 745 30.96 36.16 46.14
N ALA A 746 31.16 36.05 44.83
CA ALA A 746 31.85 37.06 44.02
C ALA A 746 30.92 38.23 43.64
N GLY A 747 29.60 38.04 43.68
CA GLY A 747 28.62 39.08 43.38
C GLY A 747 28.59 39.50 41.92
N GLU A 748 27.98 40.69 41.67
CA GLU A 748 27.71 41.17 40.29
C GLU A 748 28.98 41.55 39.49
N LEU A 749 30.10 41.71 40.17
CA LEU A 749 31.37 42.02 39.52
C LEU A 749 31.95 40.82 38.73
N LEU A 750 31.62 39.57 39.08
CA LEU A 750 32.09 38.37 38.38
C LEU A 750 31.23 38.17 37.13
N THR A 751 31.85 38.35 35.98
CA THR A 751 31.17 38.15 34.66
C THR A 751 31.38 36.74 34.13
N ASP A 752 32.52 36.11 34.43
CA ASP A 752 32.80 34.76 34.02
C ASP A 752 33.66 33.98 35.00
N ALA A 753 33.40 32.67 35.14
CA ALA A 753 34.18 31.74 35.95
C ALA A 753 34.41 30.47 35.14
N LYS A 754 35.64 30.27 34.68
CA LYS A 754 35.98 29.19 33.80
C LYS A 754 37.05 28.29 34.46
N VAL A 755 36.69 26.98 34.58
CA VAL A 755 37.69 25.99 34.97
C VAL A 755 38.62 25.71 33.79
N PHE A 756 39.95 25.72 34.01
CA PHE A 756 40.91 25.49 32.97
C PHE A 756 41.86 24.33 33.27
N ASP A 757 41.95 23.90 34.57
CA ASP A 757 42.76 22.74 34.95
C ASP A 757 42.08 21.95 36.08
N VAL A 758 42.16 20.62 35.99
CA VAL A 758 41.79 19.70 37.08
C VAL A 758 42.88 18.68 37.28
N TYR A 759 43.53 18.74 38.46
CA TYR A 759 44.67 17.93 38.75
C TYR A 759 44.41 16.96 39.92
N THR A 760 44.70 15.68 39.72
CA THR A 760 44.54 14.57 40.68
C THR A 760 45.85 13.82 40.95
N GLY A 761 46.99 14.48 40.90
CA GLY A 761 48.30 13.85 41.02
C GLY A 761 48.96 13.93 42.39
N LYS A 762 50.21 13.51 42.52
CA LYS A 762 50.96 13.35 43.77
C LYS A 762 51.10 14.60 44.61
N GLN A 763 50.77 15.79 44.09
CA GLN A 763 50.87 17.06 44.82
C GLN A 763 49.57 17.44 45.52
N VAL A 764 48.58 16.61 45.49
CA VAL A 764 47.28 16.81 46.14
C VAL A 764 47.03 15.64 47.10
N ALA A 765 46.43 15.88 48.25
CA ALA A 765 46.15 14.83 49.22
C ALA A 765 45.27 13.73 48.68
N ASP A 766 45.48 12.51 49.13
CA ASP A 766 44.66 11.36 48.76
C ASP A 766 43.16 11.68 49.02
N GLY A 767 42.29 11.35 48.05
CA GLY A 767 40.86 11.66 48.13
C GLY A 767 40.47 13.08 47.75
N CYS A 768 41.45 13.91 47.29
CA CYS A 768 41.20 15.29 46.85
C CYS A 768 41.59 15.51 45.37
N LYS A 769 41.09 16.57 44.76
CA LYS A 769 41.47 17.11 43.47
C LYS A 769 41.72 18.61 43.57
N SER A 770 42.62 19.14 42.72
CA SER A 770 42.82 20.59 42.58
C SER A 770 42.07 21.06 41.34
N MET A 771 41.18 22.04 41.46
CA MET A 771 40.51 22.73 40.36
C MET A 771 41.02 24.17 40.25
N ALA A 772 41.45 24.53 39.03
CA ALA A 772 41.91 25.89 38.76
C ALA A 772 40.85 26.64 37.93
N PHE A 773 40.46 27.80 38.40
CA PHE A 773 39.47 28.70 37.80
C PHE A 773 40.10 29.97 37.34
N ASN A 774 39.82 30.44 36.15
CA ASN A 774 40.00 31.80 35.71
C ASN A 774 38.70 32.57 35.97
N LEU A 775 38.77 33.57 36.81
CA LEU A 775 37.66 34.43 37.22
C LEU A 775 37.82 35.78 36.55
N THR A 776 36.85 36.16 35.72
CA THR A 776 36.82 37.45 35.01
C THR A 776 35.87 38.42 35.72
N PHE A 777 36.41 39.59 36.09
CA PHE A 777 35.67 40.64 36.81
C PHE A 777 35.56 41.88 35.93
N GLN A 778 34.38 42.52 35.96
CA GLN A 778 34.10 43.73 35.20
C GLN A 778 33.00 44.55 35.86
N ALA A 779 33.15 45.87 35.96
CA ALA A 779 32.13 46.80 36.39
C ALA A 779 31.55 47.53 35.15
N GLY A 780 30.26 47.85 35.18
CA GLY A 780 29.57 48.59 34.12
C GLY A 780 29.83 50.10 34.13
N ASP A 781 30.30 50.63 35.22
CA ASP A 781 30.40 52.09 35.53
C ASP A 781 31.83 52.59 35.72
N ARG A 782 32.80 51.70 35.93
CA ARG A 782 34.21 52.09 36.24
C ARG A 782 35.20 50.95 35.93
N THR A 783 36.50 51.25 35.88
CA THR A 783 37.60 50.29 35.95
C THR A 783 37.79 49.82 37.38
N LEU A 784 37.83 48.49 37.58
CA LEU A 784 38.08 47.87 38.87
C LEU A 784 39.52 48.07 39.31
N THR A 785 39.72 48.26 40.61
CA THR A 785 41.05 48.31 41.24
C THR A 785 41.47 46.96 41.77
N ASP A 786 42.77 46.68 41.82
CA ASP A 786 43.29 45.39 42.33
C ASP A 786 42.81 45.13 43.78
N THR A 787 42.69 46.16 44.62
CA THR A 787 42.22 46.02 46.02
C THR A 787 40.76 45.57 46.11
N GLU A 788 39.91 46.02 45.20
CA GLU A 788 38.51 45.58 45.14
C GLU A 788 38.43 44.11 44.74
N ILE A 789 39.22 43.70 43.75
CA ILE A 789 39.26 42.32 43.25
C ILE A 789 39.82 41.38 44.29
N ASP A 790 40.97 41.73 44.91
CA ASP A 790 41.59 40.94 45.97
C ASP A 790 40.66 40.71 47.16
N THR A 791 39.82 41.71 47.49
CA THR A 791 38.79 41.61 48.55
C THR A 791 37.71 40.59 48.17
N VAL A 792 37.25 40.61 46.91
CA VAL A 792 36.24 39.65 46.42
C VAL A 792 36.81 38.22 46.35
N ILE A 793 38.04 38.07 45.85
CA ILE A 793 38.69 36.78 45.80
C ILE A 793 38.89 36.20 47.19
N LYS A 794 39.36 37.01 48.16
CA LYS A 794 39.49 36.54 49.52
C LYS A 794 38.18 36.05 50.10
N ASN A 795 37.08 36.79 49.90
CA ASN A 795 35.73 36.36 50.32
C ASN A 795 35.32 35.03 49.66
N VAL A 796 35.56 34.86 48.33
CA VAL A 796 35.26 33.63 47.60
C VAL A 796 36.06 32.45 48.16
N VAL A 797 37.36 32.66 48.37
CA VAL A 797 38.26 31.60 48.89
C VAL A 797 37.85 31.22 50.32
N ASP A 798 37.56 32.18 51.18
CA ASP A 798 37.13 31.93 52.56
C ASP A 798 35.82 31.11 52.55
N LYS A 799 34.85 31.46 51.71
CA LYS A 799 33.56 30.76 51.60
C LYS A 799 33.68 29.36 51.03
N VAL A 800 34.47 29.18 50.00
CA VAL A 800 34.75 27.86 49.45
C VAL A 800 35.48 27.00 50.50
N GLY A 801 36.36 27.61 51.29
CA GLY A 801 37.03 26.94 52.40
C GLY A 801 36.08 26.52 53.55
N GLU A 802 35.11 27.39 53.90
CA GLU A 802 34.08 27.09 54.92
C GLU A 802 33.21 25.92 54.47
N GLU A 803 32.72 25.91 53.19
CA GLU A 803 31.71 24.97 52.71
C GLU A 803 32.32 23.60 52.38
N TYR A 804 33.43 23.56 51.69
CA TYR A 804 34.04 22.31 51.19
C TYR A 804 35.34 21.94 51.87
N LYS A 805 35.74 22.64 52.92
CA LYS A 805 37.07 22.49 53.57
C LYS A 805 38.22 22.65 52.57
N ALA A 806 37.98 23.43 51.54
CA ALA A 806 38.94 23.65 50.48
C ALA A 806 40.16 24.43 50.95
N LYS A 807 41.33 24.19 50.30
CA LYS A 807 42.55 24.94 50.54
C LYS A 807 43.04 25.51 49.21
N LEU A 808 43.49 26.75 49.26
CA LEU A 808 44.23 27.30 48.12
C LEU A 808 45.50 26.44 47.85
N ARG A 809 45.67 26.09 46.60
CA ARG A 809 46.93 25.47 46.15
C ARG A 809 47.94 26.59 45.95
N ALA A 810 49.05 26.52 46.67
CA ALA A 810 50.14 27.49 46.58
C ALA A 810 50.90 27.38 45.27
#